data_8f5772e665d741378436fffb51cf342e
#
_entry.id   8f5772e665d741378436fffb51cf342e
#
_cell.length_a   1.000
_cell.length_b   1.000
_cell.length_c   1.000
_cell.angle_alpha   90.00
_cell.angle_beta   90.00
_cell.angle_gamma   90.00
#
_symmetry.space_group_name_H-M   'P 1'
#
loop_
_entity.id
_entity.type
_entity.pdbx_description
1 polymer ?
#
loop_
_entity_poly.entity_id
_entity_poly.type
_entity_poly.pdbx_seq_one_letter_code
_entity_poly.pdbx_strand_id
1 'polypeptide(L)'
;MTGRVPRPSRSARGSRTSGAGARPLPARILVPVANPGTAEELIRIGCALLDPRAGELTALGIVEVPEGMALSEGATRARTARRLIQRVLDFAPEGRTIHPMVRIGRRAAEGILESATEQEADLIIFGWAGQRPAAAARESAAARESAAAARGTATRRPGPAARGAASAGAGAGGLRGATAPWVFSPTIDEVVRASPCDIAVVRQRGSGTTGRILVPVRGGPHAELALQFADALAREHAATLTVLHLLPSGVEPAVRAQAERALTAFVRQHVGGDATALVREAEDVRKAILREAEATDLVVLGASAADTNASAETYLFGELPEWIASRAHTSVMVVRTREPLSRQTFEQLSRRVETLAAVDRAAEIARSAPARVERWFGESNFHHGEFADLERLVRLKEQQHVTVSLVLPTLNEAETIGPIVRAARRELMERVPLVDELLVIDSASSDETASIAASEGARVVAHPDVLPRYGSFQGKGEALWKSLHETSGDLIVWADTDVRDWHPRMAYGTLGPLLEEPRIQYVKGYYQRPILEGGELKEGGGGRVTELVARPLVNLFWPELSGFIQPLAGEYAGRRSLLETIPFFTGYAVEIGHLIDIVERAGLGALGQVDLERRVHRNQELEGLSRMSFVILAAVMKRLEERRRARLFAELGSTMQLPRFRDGELGLEVIELADRERPPMIRIPEYLERRATAGGTGAAGHAGHGGGGSASEAGR
;
A
#
# COMPACT_ATOMS: atom_id res chain seq x y z
N MET A 1 0.17 -29.75 -21.43
CA MET A 1 0.02 -28.61 -22.35
C MET A 1 -0.45 -27.44 -21.51
N THR A 2 0.48 -26.61 -21.10
CA THR A 2 0.26 -25.46 -20.19
C THR A 2 -0.02 -24.23 -21.04
N GLY A 3 -1.30 -23.85 -21.12
CA GLY A 3 -1.71 -22.59 -21.72
C GLY A 3 -1.40 -21.40 -20.80
N ARG A 4 -0.30 -20.72 -21.02
CA ARG A 4 -0.06 -19.38 -20.47
C ARG A 4 -1.07 -18.42 -21.10
N VAL A 5 -1.91 -17.79 -20.28
CA VAL A 5 -2.68 -16.62 -20.68
C VAL A 5 -1.67 -15.49 -20.99
N PRO A 6 -1.66 -14.91 -22.20
CA PRO A 6 -0.74 -13.82 -22.52
C PRO A 6 -1.16 -12.56 -21.76
N ARG A 7 -0.19 -11.94 -21.06
CA ARG A 7 -0.34 -10.58 -20.53
C ARG A 7 -0.55 -9.61 -21.70
N PRO A 8 -1.42 -8.61 -21.59
CA PRO A 8 -1.60 -7.64 -22.66
C PRO A 8 -0.28 -6.89 -22.91
N SER A 9 0.21 -7.00 -24.15
CA SER A 9 1.41 -6.30 -24.59
C SER A 9 1.14 -4.79 -24.64
N ARG A 10 2.17 -4.01 -24.33
CA ARG A 10 2.22 -2.52 -24.36
C ARG A 10 1.77 -1.86 -25.67
N SER A 11 1.40 -2.62 -26.72
CA SER A 11 1.06 -2.12 -28.06
C SER A 11 -0.40 -1.77 -28.31
N ALA A 12 -1.30 -1.90 -27.33
CA ALA A 12 -2.72 -1.58 -27.51
C ALA A 12 -3.14 -0.23 -26.87
N ARG A 13 -2.24 0.76 -26.77
CA ARG A 13 -2.69 2.15 -26.55
C ARG A 13 -3.11 2.71 -27.89
N GLY A 14 -4.43 2.66 -28.15
CA GLY A 14 -5.05 3.22 -29.35
C GLY A 14 -4.61 4.66 -29.59
N SER A 15 -4.09 4.90 -30.79
CA SER A 15 -3.83 6.22 -31.34
C SER A 15 -5.12 7.03 -31.35
N ARG A 16 -5.28 7.96 -30.42
CA ARG A 16 -6.23 9.06 -30.52
C ARG A 16 -5.42 10.34 -30.70
N THR A 17 -5.57 10.93 -31.84
CA THR A 17 -5.06 12.22 -32.28
C THR A 17 -5.45 13.32 -31.29
N SER A 18 -4.55 13.61 -30.35
CA SER A 18 -4.40 14.91 -29.73
C SER A 18 -3.16 15.55 -30.35
N GLY A 19 -3.13 16.86 -30.55
CA GLY A 19 -2.14 17.61 -31.31
C GLY A 19 -0.72 17.08 -31.17
N ALA A 20 -0.07 16.93 -32.31
CA ALA A 20 1.26 16.33 -32.42
C ALA A 20 2.26 17.03 -31.49
N GLY A 21 2.76 16.31 -30.44
CA GLY A 21 3.99 16.67 -29.78
C GLY A 21 4.07 16.64 -28.25
N ALA A 22 3.00 16.75 -27.49
CA ALA A 22 3.10 16.79 -26.03
C ALA A 22 3.11 15.37 -25.41
N ARG A 23 4.11 15.08 -24.57
CA ARG A 23 4.19 13.88 -23.77
C ARG A 23 3.01 13.83 -22.77
N PRO A 24 2.33 12.69 -22.51
CA PRO A 24 1.27 12.60 -21.52
C PRO A 24 1.82 12.88 -20.10
N LEU A 25 0.97 13.44 -19.23
CA LEU A 25 1.29 13.58 -17.82
C LEU A 25 1.45 12.19 -17.16
N PRO A 26 2.22 12.09 -16.05
CA PRO A 26 2.39 10.84 -15.33
C PRO A 26 1.07 10.23 -14.89
N ALA A 27 0.90 8.93 -15.11
CA ALA A 27 -0.26 8.18 -14.63
C ALA A 27 -0.06 7.69 -13.18
N ARG A 28 1.19 7.42 -12.77
CA ARG A 28 1.53 6.93 -11.44
C ARG A 28 2.66 7.74 -10.84
N ILE A 29 2.36 8.43 -9.75
CA ILE A 29 3.31 9.28 -9.03
C ILE A 29 3.58 8.70 -7.65
N LEU A 30 4.85 8.56 -7.29
CA LEU A 30 5.31 8.16 -5.96
C LEU A 30 5.87 9.38 -5.21
N VAL A 31 5.35 9.63 -4.01
CA VAL A 31 5.79 10.75 -3.15
C VAL A 31 6.32 10.19 -1.83
N PRO A 32 7.65 10.06 -1.67
CA PRO A 32 8.24 9.70 -0.39
C PRO A 32 8.04 10.82 0.64
N VAL A 33 7.39 10.50 1.76
CA VAL A 33 7.04 11.43 2.84
C VAL A 33 7.94 11.16 4.04
N ALA A 34 8.97 11.98 4.21
CA ALA A 34 9.86 11.93 5.38
C ALA A 34 9.50 12.96 6.45
N ASN A 35 8.89 14.10 6.06
CA ASN A 35 8.52 15.19 6.94
C ASN A 35 7.09 15.63 6.67
N PRO A 36 6.18 15.56 7.64
CA PRO A 36 4.79 15.98 7.48
C PRO A 36 4.64 17.45 7.08
N GLY A 37 5.55 18.33 7.54
CA GLY A 37 5.48 19.75 7.24
C GLY A 37 5.73 20.12 5.77
N THR A 38 6.32 19.21 4.98
CA THR A 38 6.55 19.41 3.54
C THR A 38 5.64 18.50 2.69
N ALA A 39 4.98 17.56 3.32
CA ALA A 39 4.21 16.53 2.64
C ALA A 39 2.99 17.10 1.91
N GLU A 40 2.25 18.03 2.53
CA GLU A 40 1.06 18.64 1.96
C GLU A 40 1.34 19.25 0.57
N GLU A 41 2.39 20.05 0.45
CA GLU A 41 2.70 20.71 -0.81
C GLU A 41 3.24 19.73 -1.86
N LEU A 42 4.02 18.70 -1.45
CA LEU A 42 4.47 17.66 -2.37
C LEU A 42 3.28 16.87 -2.94
N ILE A 43 2.28 16.60 -2.12
CA ILE A 43 1.04 15.95 -2.55
C ILE A 43 0.27 16.85 -3.52
N ARG A 44 0.11 18.14 -3.21
CA ARG A 44 -0.55 19.11 -4.12
C ARG A 44 0.17 19.20 -5.47
N ILE A 45 1.51 19.30 -5.44
CA ILE A 45 2.32 19.28 -6.67
C ILE A 45 2.12 17.96 -7.42
N GLY A 46 2.16 16.81 -6.73
CA GLY A 46 1.91 15.51 -7.32
C GLY A 46 0.54 15.42 -7.97
N CYS A 47 -0.52 15.86 -7.28
CA CYS A 47 -1.88 15.89 -7.83
C CYS A 47 -2.02 16.80 -9.06
N ALA A 48 -1.33 17.95 -9.10
CA ALA A 48 -1.32 18.84 -10.23
C ALA A 48 -0.58 18.28 -11.46
N LEU A 49 0.43 17.42 -11.22
CA LEU A 49 1.20 16.76 -12.27
C LEU A 49 0.61 15.42 -12.73
N LEU A 50 -0.43 14.94 -12.06
CA LEU A 50 -1.05 13.65 -12.33
C LEU A 50 -1.97 13.71 -13.55
N ASP A 51 -2.03 12.62 -14.34
CA ASP A 51 -3.02 12.49 -15.41
C ASP A 51 -4.43 12.69 -14.82
N PRO A 52 -5.22 13.67 -15.34
CA PRO A 52 -6.54 13.97 -14.77
C PRO A 52 -7.58 12.87 -14.95
N ARG A 53 -7.35 11.90 -15.85
CA ARG A 53 -8.34 10.86 -16.21
C ARG A 53 -8.14 9.54 -15.49
N ALA A 54 -6.90 9.16 -15.22
CA ALA A 54 -6.56 7.83 -14.72
C ALA A 54 -5.31 7.84 -13.83
N GLY A 55 -4.98 9.00 -13.22
CA GLY A 55 -3.77 9.14 -12.44
C GLY A 55 -3.96 8.68 -11.01
N GLU A 56 -2.95 7.99 -10.48
CA GLU A 56 -2.86 7.51 -9.10
C GLU A 56 -1.61 8.08 -8.43
N LEU A 57 -1.75 8.60 -7.21
CA LEU A 57 -0.64 9.07 -6.39
C LEU A 57 -0.45 8.16 -5.18
N THR A 58 0.78 7.72 -4.94
CA THR A 58 1.13 6.96 -3.74
C THR A 58 1.96 7.81 -2.80
N ALA A 59 1.47 8.05 -1.58
CA ALA A 59 2.21 8.68 -0.49
C ALA A 59 2.97 7.59 0.27
N LEU A 60 4.30 7.59 0.17
CA LEU A 60 5.16 6.53 0.71
C LEU A 60 5.89 6.95 1.97
N GLY A 61 5.64 6.27 3.09
CA GLY A 61 6.45 6.35 4.30
C GLY A 61 7.46 5.21 4.37
N ILE A 62 8.72 5.53 4.70
CA ILE A 62 9.74 4.51 4.94
C ILE A 62 10.07 4.46 6.44
N VAL A 63 10.06 3.25 6.98
CA VAL A 63 10.50 2.94 8.33
C VAL A 63 11.84 2.21 8.24
N GLU A 64 12.91 2.90 8.60
CA GLU A 64 14.23 2.28 8.66
C GLU A 64 14.41 1.52 9.95
N VAL A 65 14.85 0.26 9.83
CA VAL A 65 15.21 -0.61 10.94
C VAL A 65 16.71 -0.85 10.91
N PRO A 66 17.46 -0.51 11.99
CA PRO A 66 18.91 -0.66 12.05
C PRO A 66 19.37 -2.09 11.75
N GLU A 67 20.59 -2.22 11.23
CA GLU A 67 21.24 -3.52 11.09
C GLU A 67 21.38 -4.16 12.49
N GLY A 68 21.10 -5.46 12.58
CA GLY A 68 21.11 -6.21 13.85
C GLY A 68 19.77 -6.31 14.57
N MET A 69 18.74 -5.55 14.15
CA MET A 69 17.35 -5.72 14.63
C MET A 69 16.52 -6.46 13.58
N ALA A 70 15.53 -7.26 14.00
CA ALA A 70 14.59 -7.88 13.07
C ALA A 70 13.70 -6.83 12.38
N LEU A 71 13.36 -6.99 11.10
CA LEU A 71 12.48 -6.05 10.37
C LEU A 71 11.09 -5.97 11.02
N SER A 72 10.63 -7.07 11.60
CA SER A 72 9.37 -7.14 12.35
C SER A 72 9.29 -6.17 13.54
N GLU A 73 10.43 -5.78 14.13
CA GLU A 73 10.49 -4.76 15.18
C GLU A 73 10.11 -3.36 14.67
N GLY A 74 10.11 -3.17 13.36
CA GLY A 74 9.56 -1.98 12.70
C GLY A 74 8.04 -1.85 12.75
N ALA A 75 7.28 -2.90 13.10
CA ALA A 75 5.81 -2.92 13.01
C ALA A 75 5.13 -1.78 13.79
N THR A 76 5.59 -1.50 15.03
CA THR A 76 5.05 -0.38 15.83
C THR A 76 5.36 0.98 15.21
N ARG A 77 6.56 1.13 14.60
CA ARG A 77 6.95 2.36 13.90
C ARG A 77 6.14 2.51 12.60
N ALA A 78 5.83 1.42 11.91
CA ALA A 78 5.00 1.43 10.71
C ALA A 78 3.56 1.89 11.02
N ARG A 79 2.98 1.45 12.14
CA ARG A 79 1.68 1.97 12.61
C ARG A 79 1.71 3.48 12.84
N THR A 80 2.79 3.98 13.44
CA THR A 80 2.98 5.44 13.63
C THR A 80 3.16 6.16 12.30
N ALA A 81 3.92 5.59 11.36
CA ALA A 81 4.12 6.14 10.03
C ALA A 81 2.80 6.17 9.23
N ARG A 82 1.98 5.12 9.30
CA ARG A 82 0.64 5.10 8.67
C ARG A 82 -0.26 6.22 9.18
N ARG A 83 -0.36 6.40 10.51
CA ARG A 83 -1.12 7.52 11.10
C ARG A 83 -0.64 8.89 10.66
N LEU A 84 0.66 9.01 10.39
CA LEU A 84 1.26 10.23 9.90
C LEU A 84 0.86 10.50 8.45
N ILE A 85 0.98 9.48 7.59
CA ILE A 85 0.58 9.57 6.18
C ILE A 85 -0.92 9.81 6.06
N GLN A 86 -1.75 9.20 6.90
CA GLN A 86 -3.18 9.43 6.93
C GLN A 86 -3.54 10.91 7.11
N ARG A 87 -2.88 11.62 8.04
CA ARG A 87 -3.08 13.07 8.20
C ARG A 87 -2.68 13.89 6.98
N VAL A 88 -1.76 13.35 6.17
CA VAL A 88 -1.35 13.99 4.91
C VAL A 88 -2.41 13.80 3.82
N LEU A 89 -3.19 12.73 3.88
CA LEU A 89 -4.30 12.47 2.94
C LEU A 89 -5.46 13.45 3.12
N ASP A 90 -5.63 14.03 4.31
CA ASP A 90 -6.65 15.05 4.58
C ASP A 90 -6.45 16.31 3.71
N PHE A 91 -5.26 16.48 3.11
CA PHE A 91 -4.92 17.56 2.18
C PHE A 91 -5.15 17.19 0.71
N ALA A 92 -5.70 16.02 0.41
CA ALA A 92 -5.97 15.61 -0.96
C ALA A 92 -7.02 16.55 -1.60
N PRO A 93 -6.76 17.07 -2.82
CA PRO A 93 -7.78 17.82 -3.56
C PRO A 93 -8.98 16.92 -3.87
N GLU A 94 -10.18 17.50 -3.86
CA GLU A 94 -11.41 16.78 -4.22
C GLU A 94 -11.27 16.07 -5.57
N GLY A 95 -11.71 14.80 -5.64
CA GLY A 95 -11.68 13.99 -6.85
C GLY A 95 -10.32 13.36 -7.20
N ARG A 96 -9.30 13.45 -6.33
CA ARG A 96 -8.01 12.78 -6.52
C ARG A 96 -7.85 11.60 -5.57
N THR A 97 -7.44 10.46 -6.10
CA THR A 97 -7.16 9.26 -5.30
C THR A 97 -5.70 9.24 -4.88
N ILE A 98 -5.46 9.21 -3.57
CA ILE A 98 -4.12 9.09 -2.98
C ILE A 98 -4.07 7.81 -2.15
N HIS A 99 -3.09 6.96 -2.45
CA HIS A 99 -2.87 5.71 -1.76
C HIS A 99 -1.77 5.87 -0.70
N PRO A 100 -2.06 5.62 0.59
CA PRO A 100 -1.02 5.56 1.61
C PRO A 100 -0.27 4.24 1.49
N MET A 101 1.05 4.30 1.59
CA MET A 101 1.91 3.12 1.65
C MET A 101 2.99 3.31 2.70
N VAL A 102 3.25 2.27 3.50
CA VAL A 102 4.39 2.25 4.42
C VAL A 102 5.24 1.04 4.10
N ARG A 103 6.54 1.29 3.94
CA ARG A 103 7.56 0.26 3.73
C ARG A 103 8.51 0.19 4.92
N ILE A 104 8.91 -1.03 5.26
CA ILE A 104 9.94 -1.29 6.26
C ILE A 104 11.17 -1.84 5.52
N GLY A 105 12.31 -1.24 5.76
CA GLY A 105 13.55 -1.64 5.13
C GLY A 105 14.78 -1.24 5.92
N ARG A 106 15.95 -1.63 5.46
CA ARG A 106 17.24 -1.25 6.06
C ARG A 106 17.62 0.17 5.68
N ARG A 107 17.29 0.58 4.46
CA ARG A 107 17.65 1.86 3.87
C ARG A 107 16.46 2.47 3.13
N ALA A 108 16.23 3.76 3.35
CA ALA A 108 15.12 4.47 2.71
C ALA A 108 15.22 4.45 1.17
N ALA A 109 16.41 4.57 0.62
CA ALA A 109 16.63 4.55 -0.82
C ALA A 109 16.17 3.24 -1.47
N GLU A 110 16.51 2.10 -0.86
CA GLU A 110 16.08 0.78 -1.33
C GLU A 110 14.55 0.65 -1.33
N GLY A 111 13.91 1.03 -0.22
CA GLY A 111 12.45 0.97 -0.10
C GLY A 111 11.73 1.87 -1.12
N ILE A 112 12.29 3.04 -1.45
CA ILE A 112 11.73 3.93 -2.46
C ILE A 112 11.87 3.33 -3.86
N LEU A 113 13.04 2.79 -4.22
CA LEU A 113 13.31 2.18 -5.53
C LEU A 113 12.48 0.92 -5.77
N GLU A 114 12.35 0.06 -4.75
CA GLU A 114 11.48 -1.12 -4.78
C GLU A 114 10.01 -0.69 -4.99
N SER A 115 9.52 0.29 -4.22
CA SER A 115 8.15 0.79 -4.35
C SER A 115 7.89 1.41 -5.72
N ALA A 116 8.84 2.18 -6.28
CA ALA A 116 8.74 2.75 -7.61
C ALA A 116 8.65 1.67 -8.70
N THR A 117 9.39 0.58 -8.53
CA THR A 117 9.37 -0.56 -9.47
C THR A 117 8.07 -1.36 -9.35
N GLU A 118 7.64 -1.69 -8.14
CA GLU A 118 6.42 -2.46 -7.87
C GLU A 118 5.15 -1.72 -8.33
N GLN A 119 5.11 -0.40 -8.10
CA GLN A 119 3.99 0.45 -8.51
C GLN A 119 4.08 0.89 -9.98
N GLU A 120 5.14 0.47 -10.71
CA GLU A 120 5.42 0.95 -12.07
C GLU A 120 5.31 2.49 -12.16
N ALA A 121 5.90 3.20 -11.20
CA ALA A 121 5.82 4.65 -11.12
C ALA A 121 6.42 5.32 -12.36
N ASP A 122 5.74 6.36 -12.86
CA ASP A 122 6.22 7.19 -13.96
C ASP A 122 7.08 8.36 -13.44
N LEU A 123 6.84 8.79 -12.19
CA LEU A 123 7.49 9.94 -11.56
C LEU A 123 7.67 9.71 -10.06
N ILE A 124 8.84 10.07 -9.53
CA ILE A 124 9.08 10.19 -8.07
C ILE A 124 9.27 11.67 -7.74
N ILE A 125 8.55 12.18 -6.73
CA ILE A 125 8.67 13.57 -6.27
C ILE A 125 9.25 13.60 -4.87
N PHE A 126 10.42 14.27 -4.71
CA PHE A 126 11.08 14.45 -3.42
C PHE A 126 10.94 15.89 -2.92
N GLY A 127 10.77 16.03 -1.62
CA GLY A 127 11.02 17.28 -0.92
C GLY A 127 12.49 17.42 -0.51
N TRP A 128 13.03 18.62 -0.61
CA TRP A 128 14.39 18.93 -0.17
C TRP A 128 14.39 20.12 0.80
N ALA A 129 14.84 19.88 2.03
CA ALA A 129 14.86 20.90 3.09
C ALA A 129 16.07 21.86 3.01
N GLY A 130 17.01 21.65 2.06
CA GLY A 130 18.26 22.40 1.97
C GLY A 130 19.32 21.90 2.97
N GLN A 131 20.57 22.35 2.80
CA GLN A 131 21.64 22.04 3.75
C GLN A 131 21.38 22.71 5.10
N ARG A 132 21.43 21.92 6.19
CA ARG A 132 21.69 22.49 7.51
C ARG A 132 23.17 22.93 7.54
N PRO A 133 23.50 24.15 8.04
CA PRO A 133 24.90 24.53 8.29
C PRO A 133 25.58 23.45 9.14
N ALA A 134 26.82 23.10 8.82
CA ALA A 134 27.58 22.04 9.53
C ALA A 134 27.69 22.28 11.05
N ALA A 135 27.55 23.51 11.51
CA ALA A 135 27.45 23.90 12.94
C ALA A 135 26.19 23.33 13.63
N ALA A 136 25.01 23.43 12.99
CA ALA A 136 23.76 22.95 13.58
C ALA A 136 23.66 21.39 13.62
N ALA A 137 24.38 20.70 12.73
CA ALA A 137 24.50 19.24 12.78
C ALA A 137 25.38 18.77 13.96
N ARG A 138 26.43 19.53 14.29
CA ARG A 138 27.29 19.25 15.46
C ARG A 138 26.58 19.53 16.78
N GLU A 139 25.80 20.61 16.89
CA GLU A 139 24.99 20.91 18.06
C GLU A 139 23.87 19.90 18.29
N SER A 140 23.22 19.40 17.23
CA SER A 140 22.19 18.38 17.38
C SER A 140 22.74 16.98 17.70
N ALA A 141 23.97 16.65 17.27
CA ALA A 141 24.68 15.43 17.67
C ALA A 141 25.15 15.53 19.13
N ALA A 142 25.74 16.66 19.54
CA ALA A 142 26.16 16.92 20.92
C ALA A 142 24.96 16.95 21.89
N ALA A 143 23.80 17.49 21.47
CA ALA A 143 22.57 17.49 22.25
C ALA A 143 21.99 16.06 22.40
N ARG A 144 22.11 15.19 21.38
CA ARG A 144 21.71 13.78 21.44
C ARG A 144 22.66 12.95 22.31
N GLU A 145 23.97 13.17 22.25
CA GLU A 145 24.94 12.56 23.15
C GLU A 145 24.77 13.00 24.61
N SER A 146 24.51 14.30 24.86
CA SER A 146 24.19 14.82 26.18
C SER A 146 22.89 14.27 26.75
N ALA A 147 21.84 14.10 25.91
CA ALA A 147 20.58 13.49 26.31
C ALA A 147 20.70 11.97 26.54
N ALA A 148 21.60 11.28 25.84
CA ALA A 148 21.93 9.87 26.07
C ALA A 148 22.77 9.68 27.34
N ALA A 149 23.72 10.58 27.58
CA ALA A 149 24.53 10.61 28.82
C ALA A 149 23.69 10.93 30.07
N ALA A 150 22.71 11.84 29.96
CA ALA A 150 21.79 12.17 31.05
C ALA A 150 20.81 11.02 31.42
N ARG A 151 20.55 10.07 30.53
CA ARG A 151 19.76 8.85 30.83
C ARG A 151 20.58 7.66 31.35
N GLY A 152 21.91 7.77 31.33
CA GLY A 152 22.86 6.73 31.75
C GLY A 152 23.44 6.89 33.17
N THR A 153 23.17 7.98 33.87
CA THR A 153 23.76 8.22 35.23
C THR A 153 22.73 8.09 36.35
N ALA A 154 22.36 6.84 36.63
CA ALA A 154 21.99 6.42 37.97
C ALA A 154 22.84 5.21 38.30
N THR A 155 23.74 5.39 39.30
CA THR A 155 24.64 4.42 39.93
C THR A 155 26.03 4.19 39.30
N ARG A 156 27.04 4.99 39.75
CA ARG A 156 28.30 4.50 40.33
C ARG A 156 29.17 5.67 40.78
N ARG A 157 29.71 5.57 42.02
CA ARG A 157 30.64 6.47 42.65
C ARG A 157 32.05 6.40 42.03
N PRO A 158 32.85 7.49 42.10
CA PRO A 158 34.15 7.59 41.45
C PRO A 158 35.32 7.07 42.29
N GLY A 159 36.33 6.52 41.62
CA GLY A 159 37.67 6.28 42.14
C GLY A 159 38.73 6.93 41.22
N PRO A 160 39.91 7.31 41.70
CA PRO A 160 40.69 8.40 41.12
C PRO A 160 41.87 7.99 40.22
N ALA A 161 42.15 8.92 39.31
CA ALA A 161 43.45 9.32 38.75
C ALA A 161 44.39 8.33 38.03
N ALA A 162 44.70 8.66 36.76
CA ALA A 162 46.09 8.65 36.29
C ALA A 162 46.25 9.69 35.13
N ARG A 163 47.21 10.59 35.34
CA ARG A 163 47.75 11.55 34.37
C ARG A 163 48.79 10.84 33.47
N GLY A 164 48.91 11.26 32.22
CA GLY A 164 50.09 10.94 31.43
C GLY A 164 50.01 11.26 29.94
N ALA A 165 50.59 12.39 29.65
CA ALA A 165 51.54 12.68 28.56
C ALA A 165 51.10 12.72 27.11
N ALA A 166 51.28 13.93 26.57
CA ALA A 166 51.35 14.31 25.16
C ALA A 166 52.63 13.79 24.50
N SER A 167 52.61 13.47 23.25
CA SER A 167 53.70 13.79 22.34
C SER A 167 53.25 13.83 20.85
N ALA A 168 53.83 14.82 20.19
CA ALA A 168 53.64 15.20 18.82
C ALA A 168 54.23 14.18 17.82
N GLY A 169 53.67 14.13 16.62
CA GLY A 169 54.25 13.50 15.45
C GLY A 169 53.66 14.13 14.20
N ALA A 170 54.42 15.06 13.62
CA ALA A 170 54.15 15.64 12.31
C ALA A 170 54.61 14.66 11.21
N GLY A 171 53.88 14.62 10.11
CA GLY A 171 54.46 14.17 8.85
C GLY A 171 53.50 13.49 7.87
N ALA A 172 53.45 14.11 6.73
CA ALA A 172 53.05 13.62 5.40
C ALA A 172 51.66 14.05 4.90
N GLY A 173 51.74 15.06 4.03
CA GLY A 173 50.67 15.56 3.19
C GLY A 173 50.19 14.54 2.20
N GLY A 174 48.92 14.20 2.26
CA GLY A 174 48.13 13.61 1.21
C GLY A 174 47.02 14.57 0.92
N LEU A 175 46.96 15.08 -0.28
CA LEU A 175 45.85 15.85 -0.85
C LEU A 175 44.53 15.07 -0.66
N ARG A 176 43.86 15.28 0.43
CA ARG A 176 42.48 14.89 0.59
C ARG A 176 41.64 15.87 -0.25
N GLY A 177 41.16 15.39 -1.42
CA GLY A 177 40.20 16.09 -2.22
C GLY A 177 39.06 16.58 -1.30
N ALA A 178 38.84 17.89 -1.34
CA ALA A 178 37.68 18.47 -0.67
C ALA A 178 36.44 17.82 -1.25
N THR A 179 35.79 16.93 -0.46
CA THR A 179 34.47 16.41 -0.79
C THR A 179 33.56 17.60 -0.91
N ALA A 180 33.06 17.87 -2.12
CA ALA A 180 32.06 18.91 -2.35
C ALA A 180 30.88 18.67 -1.37
N PRO A 181 30.38 19.71 -0.71
CA PRO A 181 29.29 19.54 0.23
C PRO A 181 28.06 19.01 -0.51
N TRP A 182 27.50 17.91 -0.01
CA TRP A 182 26.29 17.29 -0.54
C TRP A 182 25.16 18.32 -0.61
N VAL A 183 24.62 18.57 -1.79
CA VAL A 183 23.49 19.50 -1.99
C VAL A 183 22.19 18.80 -1.63
N PHE A 184 22.07 17.53 -1.90
CA PHE A 184 20.93 16.67 -1.59
C PHE A 184 21.27 15.65 -0.49
N SER A 185 20.24 15.00 0.08
CA SER A 185 20.47 13.93 1.06
C SER A 185 21.06 12.70 0.38
N PRO A 186 21.81 11.84 1.09
CA PRO A 186 22.32 10.58 0.54
C PRO A 186 21.22 9.71 -0.07
N THR A 187 20.02 9.70 0.53
CA THR A 187 18.86 8.96 0.01
C THR A 187 18.42 9.48 -1.36
N ILE A 188 18.34 10.82 -1.53
CA ILE A 188 17.97 11.42 -2.81
C ILE A 188 19.06 11.12 -3.85
N ASP A 189 20.35 11.24 -3.47
CA ASP A 189 21.48 10.94 -4.36
C ASP A 189 21.40 9.51 -4.91
N GLU A 190 21.20 8.54 -4.03
CA GLU A 190 21.12 7.13 -4.41
C GLU A 190 19.90 6.84 -5.29
N VAL A 191 18.71 7.36 -4.92
CA VAL A 191 17.51 7.15 -5.72
C VAL A 191 17.61 7.82 -7.09
N VAL A 192 18.12 9.05 -7.18
CA VAL A 192 18.28 9.75 -8.47
C VAL A 192 19.21 9.00 -9.43
N ARG A 193 20.26 8.38 -8.90
CA ARG A 193 21.19 7.57 -9.72
C ARG A 193 20.60 6.27 -10.21
N ALA A 194 19.76 5.61 -9.41
CA ALA A 194 19.21 4.28 -9.67
C ALA A 194 17.74 4.27 -10.11
N SER A 195 17.08 5.43 -10.23
CA SER A 195 15.63 5.51 -10.46
C SER A 195 15.17 4.79 -11.74
N PRO A 196 14.08 4.02 -11.67
CA PRO A 196 13.46 3.40 -12.84
C PRO A 196 12.60 4.38 -13.66
N CYS A 197 12.32 5.58 -13.17
CA CYS A 197 11.40 6.56 -13.76
C CYS A 197 11.91 7.98 -13.66
N ASP A 198 11.12 8.96 -14.12
CA ASP A 198 11.43 10.38 -14.02
C ASP A 198 11.49 10.83 -12.56
N ILE A 199 12.24 11.90 -12.27
CA ILE A 199 12.39 12.44 -10.92
C ILE A 199 12.16 13.94 -10.90
N ALA A 200 11.45 14.41 -9.88
CA ALA A 200 11.37 15.81 -9.49
C ALA A 200 11.85 15.97 -8.04
N VAL A 201 12.72 16.94 -7.80
CA VAL A 201 13.13 17.32 -6.45
C VAL A 201 12.69 18.76 -6.21
N VAL A 202 11.90 18.98 -5.15
CA VAL A 202 11.28 20.25 -4.83
C VAL A 202 11.88 20.83 -3.57
N ARG A 203 12.46 22.01 -3.67
CA ARG A 203 12.87 22.82 -2.53
C ARG A 203 11.82 23.90 -2.30
N GLN A 204 11.12 23.78 -1.21
CA GLN A 204 10.08 24.72 -0.83
C GLN A 204 10.66 25.95 -0.11
N ARG A 205 10.19 27.13 -0.50
CA ARG A 205 10.42 28.39 0.19
C ARG A 205 9.19 29.28 0.06
N GLY A 206 8.69 29.83 1.14
CA GLY A 206 7.53 30.74 1.15
C GLY A 206 6.20 30.07 1.52
N SER A 207 5.11 30.81 1.44
CA SER A 207 3.78 30.50 1.99
C SER A 207 2.82 29.79 1.02
N GLY A 208 3.31 29.01 0.06
CA GLY A 208 2.48 28.02 -0.65
C GLY A 208 1.59 28.51 -1.80
N THR A 209 1.55 29.79 -2.18
CA THR A 209 0.82 30.24 -3.38
C THR A 209 1.77 30.38 -4.57
N THR A 210 1.56 29.56 -5.60
CA THR A 210 2.33 29.62 -6.85
C THR A 210 1.57 30.45 -7.87
N GLY A 211 1.84 31.74 -7.94
CA GLY A 211 1.20 32.68 -8.89
C GLY A 211 2.07 32.97 -10.12
N ARG A 212 3.38 32.76 -10.03
CA ARG A 212 4.35 33.08 -11.09
C ARG A 212 5.42 32.00 -11.17
N ILE A 213 5.53 31.37 -12.34
CA ILE A 213 6.46 30.26 -12.60
C ILE A 213 7.48 30.69 -13.65
N LEU A 214 8.76 30.46 -13.37
CA LEU A 214 9.88 30.68 -14.28
C LEU A 214 10.49 29.36 -14.73
N VAL A 215 10.68 29.18 -16.03
CA VAL A 215 11.34 28.00 -16.61
C VAL A 215 12.54 28.44 -17.46
N PRO A 216 13.75 28.44 -16.92
CA PRO A 216 14.94 28.62 -17.71
C PRO A 216 15.19 27.42 -18.63
N VAL A 217 15.31 27.63 -19.94
CA VAL A 217 15.47 26.56 -20.93
C VAL A 217 16.71 26.77 -21.79
N ARG A 218 17.41 25.65 -22.06
CA ARG A 218 18.50 25.59 -23.06
C ARG A 218 18.18 24.58 -24.16
N GLY A 219 17.09 23.82 -24.01
CA GLY A 219 16.67 22.73 -24.90
C GLY A 219 17.02 21.35 -24.35
N GLY A 220 16.51 20.32 -25.03
CA GLY A 220 16.70 18.93 -24.68
C GLY A 220 15.63 18.32 -23.76
N PRO A 221 15.65 16.99 -23.54
CA PRO A 221 14.54 16.25 -22.93
C PRO A 221 14.23 16.68 -21.47
N HIS A 222 15.22 17.12 -20.72
CA HIS A 222 15.00 17.62 -19.37
C HIS A 222 14.31 18.98 -19.35
N ALA A 223 14.60 19.85 -20.34
CA ALA A 223 13.92 21.14 -20.49
C ALA A 223 12.47 20.96 -20.96
N GLU A 224 12.21 19.98 -21.82
CA GLU A 224 10.87 19.60 -22.26
C GLU A 224 10.03 19.12 -21.09
N LEU A 225 10.57 18.24 -20.24
CA LEU A 225 9.91 17.77 -19.01
C LEU A 225 9.66 18.90 -18.02
N ALA A 226 10.64 19.80 -17.83
CA ALA A 226 10.50 20.97 -16.95
C ALA A 226 9.36 21.88 -17.42
N LEU A 227 9.28 22.13 -18.73
CA LEU A 227 8.25 22.98 -19.31
C LEU A 227 6.88 22.34 -19.21
N GLN A 228 6.77 21.01 -19.42
CA GLN A 228 5.53 20.27 -19.28
C GLN A 228 4.99 20.32 -17.84
N PHE A 229 5.86 20.14 -16.86
CA PHE A 229 5.46 20.21 -15.45
C PHE A 229 5.09 21.64 -15.04
N ALA A 230 5.82 22.62 -15.51
CA ALA A 230 5.50 24.03 -15.27
C ALA A 230 4.15 24.44 -15.89
N ASP A 231 3.82 23.96 -17.10
CA ASP A 231 2.52 24.19 -17.74
C ASP A 231 1.37 23.56 -16.97
N ALA A 232 1.55 22.31 -16.48
CA ALA A 232 0.55 21.64 -15.65
C ALA A 232 0.30 22.41 -14.33
N LEU A 233 1.35 22.81 -13.66
CA LEU A 233 1.27 23.61 -12.42
C LEU A 233 0.67 25.00 -12.68
N ALA A 234 1.02 25.66 -13.78
CA ALA A 234 0.45 26.96 -14.14
C ALA A 234 -1.06 26.88 -14.38
N ARG A 235 -1.53 25.84 -15.04
CA ARG A 235 -2.97 25.61 -15.25
C ARG A 235 -3.71 25.32 -13.96
N GLU A 236 -3.16 24.47 -13.10
CA GLU A 236 -3.79 24.09 -11.84
C GLU A 236 -3.90 25.29 -10.87
N HIS A 237 -2.86 26.14 -10.81
CA HIS A 237 -2.80 27.29 -9.89
C HIS A 237 -3.22 28.63 -10.53
N ALA A 238 -3.68 28.63 -11.80
CA ALA A 238 -3.93 29.84 -12.57
C ALA A 238 -2.73 30.82 -12.55
N ALA A 239 -1.50 30.26 -12.59
CA ALA A 239 -0.25 30.99 -12.49
C ALA A 239 0.23 31.48 -13.85
N THR A 240 0.96 32.60 -13.88
CA THR A 240 1.65 33.08 -15.08
C THR A 240 2.92 32.27 -15.32
N LEU A 241 3.12 31.76 -16.53
CA LEU A 241 4.27 30.99 -16.95
C LEU A 241 5.23 31.84 -17.81
N THR A 242 6.49 31.98 -17.36
CA THR A 242 7.55 32.65 -18.13
C THR A 242 8.64 31.63 -18.49
N VAL A 243 8.91 31.47 -19.79
CA VAL A 243 9.99 30.61 -20.31
C VAL A 243 11.16 31.48 -20.72
N LEU A 244 12.28 31.33 -20.01
CA LEU A 244 13.47 32.16 -20.14
C LEU A 244 14.55 31.44 -20.95
N HIS A 245 15.05 32.12 -21.99
CA HIS A 245 16.29 31.70 -22.69
C HIS A 245 17.35 32.76 -22.58
N LEU A 246 18.56 32.40 -22.19
CA LEU A 246 19.68 33.32 -22.00
C LEU A 246 20.71 33.18 -23.11
N LEU A 247 21.08 34.32 -23.69
CA LEU A 247 22.13 34.45 -24.67
C LEU A 247 23.37 35.15 -24.05
N PRO A 248 24.57 34.92 -24.56
CA PRO A 248 25.74 35.75 -24.20
C PRO A 248 25.49 37.21 -24.52
N SER A 249 26.12 38.10 -23.77
CA SER A 249 26.05 39.56 -24.05
C SER A 249 26.71 39.91 -25.37
N GLY A 250 26.13 40.83 -26.12
CA GLY A 250 26.67 41.36 -27.37
C GLY A 250 26.46 40.45 -28.60
N VAL A 251 25.45 39.59 -28.58
CA VAL A 251 25.03 38.81 -29.76
C VAL A 251 24.45 39.72 -30.84
N GLU A 252 24.67 39.39 -32.10
CA GLU A 252 24.10 40.13 -33.24
C GLU A 252 22.55 40.09 -33.19
N PRO A 253 21.89 41.21 -33.60
CA PRO A 253 20.42 41.29 -33.58
C PRO A 253 19.70 40.15 -34.36
N ALA A 254 20.34 39.65 -35.43
CA ALA A 254 19.81 38.51 -36.20
C ALA A 254 19.79 37.21 -35.40
N VAL A 255 20.82 36.93 -34.59
CA VAL A 255 20.93 35.78 -33.72
C VAL A 255 19.86 35.83 -32.61
N ARG A 256 19.70 37.04 -32.01
CA ARG A 256 18.66 37.25 -31.01
C ARG A 256 17.24 37.02 -31.59
N ALA A 257 16.95 37.60 -32.75
CA ALA A 257 15.66 37.37 -33.44
C ALA A 257 15.41 35.91 -33.81
N GLN A 258 16.48 35.15 -34.13
CA GLN A 258 16.38 33.71 -34.38
C GLN A 258 16.08 32.93 -33.09
N ALA A 259 16.74 33.27 -31.97
CA ALA A 259 16.49 32.68 -30.66
C ALA A 259 15.07 32.96 -30.17
N GLU A 260 14.56 34.18 -30.35
CA GLU A 260 13.16 34.54 -30.02
C GLU A 260 12.13 33.71 -30.80
N ARG A 261 12.35 33.55 -32.12
CA ARG A 261 11.50 32.67 -32.95
C ARG A 261 11.57 31.20 -32.52
N ALA A 262 12.78 30.71 -32.25
CA ALA A 262 13.00 29.32 -31.82
C ALA A 262 12.34 29.05 -30.45
N LEU A 263 12.51 29.96 -29.48
CA LEU A 263 11.90 29.86 -28.16
C LEU A 263 10.36 29.91 -28.25
N THR A 264 9.82 30.83 -29.08
CA THR A 264 8.37 30.94 -29.29
C THR A 264 7.80 29.66 -29.91
N ALA A 265 8.50 29.06 -30.88
CA ALA A 265 8.09 27.79 -31.48
C ALA A 265 8.15 26.63 -30.46
N PHE A 266 9.21 26.58 -29.66
CA PHE A 266 9.38 25.59 -28.61
C PHE A 266 8.26 25.69 -27.55
N VAL A 267 7.94 26.90 -27.08
CA VAL A 267 6.83 27.11 -26.14
C VAL A 267 5.50 26.69 -26.74
N ARG A 268 5.17 27.09 -27.97
CA ARG A 268 3.93 26.69 -28.65
C ARG A 268 3.78 25.17 -28.83
N GLN A 269 4.88 24.45 -28.97
CA GLN A 269 4.89 23.00 -29.15
C GLN A 269 4.61 22.25 -27.84
N HIS A 270 5.03 22.80 -26.68
CA HIS A 270 5.05 22.06 -25.41
C HIS A 270 4.12 22.64 -24.34
N VAL A 271 3.56 23.84 -24.53
CA VAL A 271 2.68 24.50 -23.57
C VAL A 271 1.26 24.52 -24.13
N GLY A 272 0.31 24.02 -23.35
CA GLY A 272 -1.11 24.00 -23.70
C GLY A 272 -1.87 25.25 -23.24
N GLY A 273 -1.27 26.08 -22.37
CA GLY A 273 -1.81 27.33 -21.84
C GLY A 273 -1.07 28.57 -22.35
N ASP A 274 -1.33 29.71 -21.71
CA ASP A 274 -0.63 30.95 -21.99
C ASP A 274 0.75 30.98 -21.33
N ALA A 275 1.80 31.26 -22.11
CA ALA A 275 3.15 31.41 -21.59
C ALA A 275 3.90 32.55 -22.29
N THR A 276 4.69 33.29 -21.54
CA THR A 276 5.57 34.35 -22.03
C THR A 276 6.94 33.78 -22.39
N ALA A 277 7.31 33.83 -23.67
CA ALA A 277 8.65 33.53 -24.13
C ALA A 277 9.56 34.76 -23.95
N LEU A 278 10.62 34.61 -23.16
CA LEU A 278 11.52 35.69 -22.80
C LEU A 278 12.97 35.36 -23.17
N VAL A 279 13.59 36.13 -24.05
CA VAL A 279 15.02 36.05 -24.37
C VAL A 279 15.74 37.25 -23.72
N ARG A 280 16.81 36.95 -22.98
CA ARG A 280 17.66 37.92 -22.32
C ARG A 280 19.12 37.68 -22.67
N GLU A 281 19.91 38.76 -22.68
CA GLU A 281 21.37 38.69 -22.75
C GLU A 281 21.96 38.72 -21.34
N ALA A 282 22.98 37.92 -21.07
CA ALA A 282 23.64 37.89 -19.78
C ALA A 282 25.12 37.46 -19.92
N GLU A 283 25.97 38.17 -19.18
CA GLU A 283 27.39 37.77 -19.01
C GLU A 283 27.52 36.55 -18.09
N ASP A 284 26.68 36.46 -17.07
CA ASP A 284 26.62 35.36 -16.11
C ASP A 284 25.21 34.77 -16.03
N VAL A 285 25.05 33.60 -16.63
CA VAL A 285 23.78 32.87 -16.69
C VAL A 285 23.21 32.59 -15.30
N ARG A 286 24.06 32.26 -14.32
CA ARG A 286 23.65 31.92 -12.95
C ARG A 286 23.01 33.10 -12.25
N LYS A 287 23.67 34.27 -12.31
CA LYS A 287 23.19 35.52 -11.73
C LYS A 287 21.92 36.02 -12.42
N ALA A 288 21.84 35.86 -13.74
CA ALA A 288 20.68 36.27 -14.52
C ALA A 288 19.43 35.45 -14.11
N ILE A 289 19.55 34.09 -14.00
CA ILE A 289 18.43 33.25 -13.54
C ILE A 289 18.00 33.65 -12.11
N LEU A 290 18.94 33.84 -11.18
CA LEU A 290 18.57 34.22 -9.81
C LEU A 290 17.84 35.58 -9.76
N ARG A 291 18.26 36.55 -10.58
CA ARG A 291 17.62 37.89 -10.67
C ARG A 291 16.18 37.78 -11.19
N GLU A 292 15.94 36.99 -12.24
CA GLU A 292 14.58 36.77 -12.76
C GLU A 292 13.74 35.94 -11.77
N ALA A 293 14.39 35.05 -10.99
CA ALA A 293 13.73 34.25 -9.95
C ALA A 293 13.21 35.07 -8.76
N GLU A 294 13.82 36.26 -8.46
CA GLU A 294 13.37 37.14 -7.37
C GLU A 294 11.92 37.61 -7.56
N ALA A 295 11.45 37.70 -8.81
CA ALA A 295 10.10 38.13 -9.15
C ALA A 295 9.12 36.95 -9.30
N THR A 296 9.51 35.71 -8.95
CA THR A 296 8.72 34.49 -9.17
C THR A 296 8.53 33.69 -7.89
N ASP A 297 7.52 32.83 -7.86
CA ASP A 297 7.18 32.00 -6.70
C ASP A 297 7.78 30.61 -6.84
N LEU A 298 7.94 30.13 -8.09
CA LEU A 298 8.54 28.82 -8.40
C LEU A 298 9.45 28.93 -9.62
N VAL A 299 10.64 28.34 -9.52
CA VAL A 299 11.53 28.09 -10.67
C VAL A 299 11.57 26.61 -10.96
N VAL A 300 11.28 26.22 -12.21
CA VAL A 300 11.36 24.82 -12.66
C VAL A 300 12.55 24.67 -13.60
N LEU A 301 13.50 23.80 -13.22
CA LEU A 301 14.75 23.57 -13.91
C LEU A 301 14.86 22.15 -14.44
N GLY A 302 15.17 21.97 -15.70
CA GLY A 302 15.63 20.67 -16.22
C GLY A 302 17.07 20.39 -15.79
N ALA A 303 17.40 19.10 -15.56
CA ALA A 303 18.77 18.68 -15.37
C ALA A 303 19.63 19.05 -16.57
N SER A 304 20.88 19.46 -16.35
CA SER A 304 21.82 19.68 -17.44
C SER A 304 22.58 18.38 -17.75
N ALA A 305 22.75 18.06 -19.04
CA ALA A 305 23.62 16.98 -19.44
C ALA A 305 25.05 17.27 -18.96
N ALA A 306 25.71 16.27 -18.36
CA ALA A 306 27.10 16.40 -17.98
C ALA A 306 27.96 16.45 -19.24
N ASP A 307 28.55 17.61 -19.51
CA ASP A 307 29.44 17.80 -20.69
C ASP A 307 30.78 17.09 -20.56
N THR A 308 31.13 16.54 -19.38
CA THR A 308 32.34 15.76 -19.14
C THR A 308 32.14 14.68 -18.09
N ASN A 309 32.86 13.54 -18.21
CA ASN A 309 32.78 12.42 -17.25
C ASN A 309 33.08 12.83 -15.79
N ALA A 310 33.89 13.86 -15.54
CA ALA A 310 34.25 14.34 -14.22
C ALA A 310 33.10 15.11 -13.52
N SER A 311 32.16 15.74 -14.26
CA SER A 311 31.05 16.46 -13.70
C SER A 311 29.86 15.55 -13.32
N ALA A 312 29.71 14.39 -13.95
CA ALA A 312 28.66 13.42 -13.67
C ALA A 312 28.83 12.69 -12.32
N GLU A 313 30.06 12.59 -11.82
CA GLU A 313 30.35 12.03 -10.49
C GLU A 313 30.05 13.02 -9.36
N THR A 314 30.11 14.33 -9.66
CA THR A 314 29.98 15.40 -8.66
C THR A 314 28.55 15.92 -8.52
N TYR A 315 27.77 15.98 -9.61
CA TYR A 315 26.43 16.58 -9.63
C TYR A 315 25.38 15.59 -10.10
N LEU A 316 24.21 15.58 -9.46
CA LEU A 316 23.06 14.71 -9.80
C LEU A 316 22.24 15.27 -10.96
N PHE A 317 22.01 16.58 -10.95
CA PHE A 317 21.19 17.31 -11.91
C PHE A 317 22.02 18.25 -12.77
N GLY A 318 23.32 18.32 -12.52
CA GLY A 318 24.24 19.23 -13.15
C GLY A 318 24.56 20.48 -12.32
N GLU A 319 25.71 21.10 -12.60
CA GLU A 319 26.24 22.21 -11.80
C GLU A 319 25.26 23.40 -11.70
N LEU A 320 24.67 23.81 -12.82
CA LEU A 320 23.79 24.97 -12.88
C LEU A 320 22.47 24.78 -12.12
N PRO A 321 21.69 23.71 -12.35
CA PRO A 321 20.45 23.48 -11.57
C PRO A 321 20.69 23.38 -10.08
N GLU A 322 21.73 22.68 -9.65
CA GLU A 322 22.07 22.51 -8.23
C GLU A 322 22.55 23.81 -7.60
N TRP A 323 23.34 24.61 -8.33
CA TRP A 323 23.78 25.90 -7.85
C TRP A 323 22.60 26.87 -7.66
N ILE A 324 21.66 26.95 -8.62
CA ILE A 324 20.42 27.75 -8.50
C ILE A 324 19.56 27.22 -7.35
N ALA A 325 19.32 25.90 -7.29
CA ALA A 325 18.50 25.30 -6.24
C ALA A 325 19.06 25.58 -4.83
N SER A 326 20.37 25.70 -4.67
CA SER A 326 20.99 26.02 -3.37
C SER A 326 20.83 27.50 -2.95
N ARG A 327 20.74 28.45 -3.89
CA ARG A 327 20.83 29.88 -3.66
C ARG A 327 19.55 30.68 -3.88
N ALA A 328 18.63 30.19 -4.72
CA ALA A 328 17.37 30.88 -4.96
C ALA A 328 16.59 31.15 -3.66
N HIS A 329 15.98 32.31 -3.54
CA HIS A 329 15.13 32.70 -2.41
C HIS A 329 13.67 32.20 -2.57
N THR A 330 13.30 31.77 -3.74
CA THR A 330 12.01 31.20 -4.11
C THR A 330 12.02 29.67 -4.12
N SER A 331 10.85 29.05 -4.26
CA SER A 331 10.75 27.59 -4.43
C SER A 331 11.41 27.16 -5.73
N VAL A 332 12.08 26.01 -5.72
CA VAL A 332 12.77 25.47 -6.89
C VAL A 332 12.41 24.00 -7.06
N MET A 333 11.98 23.65 -8.26
CA MET A 333 11.80 22.27 -8.69
C MET A 333 12.88 21.93 -9.72
N VAL A 334 13.63 20.86 -9.49
CA VAL A 334 14.60 20.33 -10.45
C VAL A 334 14.09 18.99 -10.97
N VAL A 335 14.01 18.83 -12.28
CA VAL A 335 13.48 17.62 -12.91
C VAL A 335 14.51 16.93 -13.78
N ARG A 336 14.46 15.59 -13.77
CA ARG A 336 15.31 14.72 -14.57
C ARG A 336 14.46 13.63 -15.23
N THR A 337 14.52 13.54 -16.56
CA THR A 337 13.88 12.45 -17.30
C THR A 337 14.78 11.25 -17.45
N ARG A 338 14.17 10.06 -17.46
CA ARG A 338 14.84 8.80 -17.77
C ARG A 338 15.06 8.57 -19.27
N GLU A 339 14.44 9.35 -20.16
CA GLU A 339 14.60 9.14 -21.60
C GLU A 339 16.08 9.08 -22.00
N PRO A 340 16.50 8.09 -22.82
CA PRO A 340 17.90 7.86 -23.10
C PRO A 340 18.48 9.03 -23.90
N LEU A 341 19.42 9.71 -23.30
CA LEU A 341 20.38 10.53 -24.03
C LEU A 341 21.09 9.62 -25.03
N SER A 342 21.08 10.04 -26.32
CA SER A 342 21.65 9.32 -27.47
C SER A 342 22.96 8.57 -27.19
N ARG A 343 23.10 7.43 -27.80
CA ARG A 343 24.20 6.46 -28.07
C ARG A 343 25.63 6.63 -27.49
N GLN A 344 25.98 7.70 -26.79
CA GLN A 344 27.32 7.89 -26.20
C GLN A 344 27.52 7.26 -24.80
N THR A 345 26.54 6.52 -24.30
CA THR A 345 26.46 6.09 -22.88
C THR A 345 26.48 4.57 -22.69
N PHE A 346 27.02 3.77 -23.59
CA PHE A 346 27.08 2.31 -23.39
C PHE A 346 27.92 1.91 -22.17
N GLU A 347 28.99 2.63 -21.84
CA GLU A 347 29.75 2.41 -20.59
C GLU A 347 29.03 2.82 -19.33
N GLN A 348 28.19 3.86 -19.38
CA GLN A 348 27.31 4.23 -18.24
C GLN A 348 26.17 3.26 -18.07
N LEU A 349 25.65 2.65 -19.15
CA LEU A 349 24.70 1.55 -19.12
C LEU A 349 25.28 0.30 -18.44
N SER A 350 26.55 -0.02 -18.69
CA SER A 350 27.22 -1.17 -18.06
C SER A 350 27.37 -0.99 -16.56
N ARG A 351 27.73 0.22 -16.06
CA ARG A 351 27.75 0.54 -14.63
C ARG A 351 26.34 0.55 -14.02
N ARG A 352 25.32 0.96 -14.77
CA ARG A 352 23.92 0.95 -14.38
C ARG A 352 23.36 -0.47 -14.28
N VAL A 353 23.77 -1.38 -15.15
CA VAL A 353 23.47 -2.82 -15.10
C VAL A 353 24.12 -3.47 -13.87
N GLU A 354 25.34 -3.08 -13.51
CA GLU A 354 26.01 -3.55 -12.28
C GLU A 354 25.30 -3.03 -11.01
N THR A 355 24.80 -1.79 -11.02
CA THR A 355 24.01 -1.22 -9.90
C THR A 355 22.63 -1.86 -9.83
N LEU A 356 21.96 -2.12 -10.96
CA LEU A 356 20.71 -2.86 -11.02
C LEU A 356 20.89 -4.32 -10.60
N ALA A 357 22.01 -4.96 -10.97
CA ALA A 357 22.36 -6.31 -10.51
C ALA A 357 22.69 -6.36 -9.01
N ALA A 358 23.19 -5.28 -8.42
CA ALA A 358 23.39 -5.16 -6.99
C ALA A 358 22.05 -4.93 -6.25
N VAL A 359 21.14 -4.13 -6.82
CA VAL A 359 19.77 -3.96 -6.36
C VAL A 359 18.99 -5.27 -6.51
N ASP A 360 19.13 -5.98 -7.62
CA ASP A 360 18.53 -7.31 -7.81
C ASP A 360 19.08 -8.35 -6.83
N ARG A 361 20.38 -8.28 -6.50
CA ARG A 361 20.98 -9.17 -5.50
C ARG A 361 20.56 -8.84 -4.08
N ALA A 362 20.42 -7.57 -3.74
CA ALA A 362 19.83 -7.12 -2.47
C ALA A 362 18.33 -7.47 -2.38
N ALA A 363 17.60 -7.32 -3.49
CA ALA A 363 16.23 -7.77 -3.63
C ALA A 363 16.09 -9.31 -3.58
N GLU A 364 17.10 -10.06 -4.04
CA GLU A 364 17.11 -11.52 -3.98
C GLU A 364 17.45 -12.04 -2.57
N ILE A 365 18.31 -11.35 -1.84
CA ILE A 365 18.55 -11.60 -0.39
C ILE A 365 17.31 -11.20 0.42
N ALA A 366 16.63 -10.10 0.10
CA ALA A 366 15.35 -9.71 0.70
C ALA A 366 14.19 -10.65 0.30
N ARG A 367 14.32 -11.41 -0.77
CA ARG A 367 13.38 -12.45 -1.24
C ARG A 367 13.53 -13.78 -0.50
N SER A 368 14.48 -13.96 0.42
CA SER A 368 14.47 -15.13 1.31
C SER A 368 13.16 -15.15 2.10
N ALA A 369 12.52 -16.31 2.23
CA ALA A 369 11.22 -16.41 2.90
C ALA A 369 11.18 -15.73 4.29
N PRO A 370 12.19 -15.88 5.17
CA PRO A 370 12.21 -15.18 6.45
C PRO A 370 12.19 -13.66 6.33
N ALA A 371 13.04 -13.07 5.48
CA ALA A 371 13.09 -11.62 5.31
C ALA A 371 11.80 -11.03 4.69
N ARG A 372 11.17 -11.78 3.77
CA ARG A 372 9.85 -11.40 3.21
C ARG A 372 8.76 -11.43 4.28
N VAL A 373 8.76 -12.43 5.14
CA VAL A 373 7.80 -12.56 6.23
C VAL A 373 7.99 -11.46 7.26
N GLU A 374 9.23 -11.16 7.66
CA GLU A 374 9.50 -10.05 8.59
C GLU A 374 9.04 -8.70 8.04
N ARG A 375 9.32 -8.43 6.77
CA ARG A 375 8.86 -7.21 6.09
C ARG A 375 7.34 -7.15 6.05
N TRP A 376 6.70 -8.22 5.56
CA TRP A 376 5.24 -8.34 5.52
C TRP A 376 4.61 -8.15 6.90
N PHE A 377 5.19 -8.77 7.95
CA PHE A 377 4.70 -8.62 9.31
C PHE A 377 4.72 -7.16 9.78
N GLY A 378 5.75 -6.42 9.43
CA GLY A 378 5.82 -4.99 9.72
C GLY A 378 4.86 -4.15 8.88
N GLU A 379 4.70 -4.46 7.59
CA GLU A 379 3.93 -3.67 6.62
C GLU A 379 2.43 -3.98 6.64
N SER A 380 2.06 -5.26 6.85
CA SER A 380 0.67 -5.74 6.72
C SER A 380 0.04 -6.17 8.05
N ASN A 381 0.60 -5.69 9.18
CA ASN A 381 0.08 -5.91 10.53
C ASN A 381 -0.51 -4.60 11.07
N PHE A 382 -1.83 -4.51 11.06
CA PHE A 382 -2.60 -3.32 11.41
C PHE A 382 -3.15 -3.40 12.83
N HIS A 383 -3.73 -2.30 13.30
CA HIS A 383 -4.52 -2.24 14.53
C HIS A 383 -5.87 -1.63 14.20
N HIS A 384 -6.97 -2.19 14.70
CA HIS A 384 -8.32 -1.71 14.41
C HIS A 384 -8.52 -0.21 14.66
N GLY A 385 -7.78 0.37 15.62
CA GLY A 385 -7.82 1.79 15.91
C GLY A 385 -7.31 2.70 14.78
N GLU A 386 -6.60 2.15 13.79
CA GLU A 386 -6.22 2.88 12.57
C GLU A 386 -7.44 3.14 11.68
N PHE A 387 -8.50 2.34 11.86
CA PHE A 387 -9.73 2.34 11.06
C PHE A 387 -10.98 2.77 11.87
N ALA A 388 -10.78 3.39 13.03
CA ALA A 388 -11.89 3.78 13.90
C ALA A 388 -12.71 4.98 13.39
N ASP A 389 -12.17 5.75 12.43
CA ASP A 389 -12.92 6.76 11.68
C ASP A 389 -13.76 6.08 10.59
N LEU A 390 -14.99 5.70 10.98
CA LEU A 390 -15.92 5.00 10.08
C LEU A 390 -16.41 5.87 8.93
N GLU A 391 -16.53 7.18 9.13
CA GLU A 391 -16.94 8.12 8.06
C GLU A 391 -15.87 8.17 6.97
N ARG A 392 -14.59 8.11 7.36
CA ARG A 392 -13.49 7.99 6.42
C ARG A 392 -13.57 6.69 5.62
N LEU A 393 -13.86 5.56 6.27
CA LEU A 393 -14.02 4.28 5.56
C LEU A 393 -15.21 4.33 4.58
N VAL A 394 -16.29 5.02 4.91
CA VAL A 394 -17.42 5.24 3.98
C VAL A 394 -16.96 6.05 2.77
N ARG A 395 -16.24 7.14 2.97
CA ARG A 395 -15.68 7.92 1.84
C ARG A 395 -14.80 7.08 0.92
N LEU A 396 -13.92 6.24 1.49
CA LEU A 396 -13.07 5.31 0.71
C LEU A 396 -13.89 4.27 -0.05
N LYS A 397 -14.92 3.72 0.58
CA LYS A 397 -15.88 2.79 -0.04
C LYS A 397 -16.58 3.44 -1.25
N GLU A 398 -17.08 4.66 -1.08
CA GLU A 398 -17.75 5.43 -2.13
C GLU A 398 -16.82 5.79 -3.29
N GLN A 399 -15.59 6.24 -2.98
CA GLN A 399 -14.57 6.54 -3.99
C GLN A 399 -14.19 5.32 -4.83
N GLN A 400 -14.15 4.14 -4.23
CA GLN A 400 -13.86 2.89 -4.93
C GLN A 400 -15.10 2.27 -5.60
N HIS A 401 -16.29 2.84 -5.38
CA HIS A 401 -17.56 2.31 -5.87
C HIS A 401 -17.79 0.83 -5.49
N VAL A 402 -17.40 0.46 -4.27
CA VAL A 402 -17.53 -0.91 -3.76
C VAL A 402 -18.65 -1.02 -2.72
N THR A 403 -19.24 -2.20 -2.64
CA THR A 403 -20.27 -2.56 -1.67
C THR A 403 -19.77 -3.59 -0.68
N VAL A 404 -20.32 -3.60 0.54
CA VAL A 404 -19.87 -4.42 1.65
C VAL A 404 -20.99 -5.31 2.17
N SER A 405 -20.77 -6.64 2.18
CA SER A 405 -21.64 -7.60 2.87
C SER A 405 -20.98 -8.06 4.17
N LEU A 406 -21.66 -7.87 5.29
CA LEU A 406 -21.32 -8.50 6.57
C LEU A 406 -22.12 -9.80 6.71
N VAL A 407 -21.41 -10.90 6.91
CA VAL A 407 -21.97 -12.23 7.03
C VAL A 407 -21.68 -12.80 8.41
N LEU A 408 -22.70 -13.30 9.06
CA LEU A 408 -22.67 -13.90 10.39
C LEU A 408 -23.04 -15.40 10.27
N PRO A 409 -22.06 -16.31 10.13
CA PRO A 409 -22.32 -17.74 10.17
C PRO A 409 -22.72 -18.14 11.60
N THR A 410 -23.81 -18.90 11.74
CA THR A 410 -24.36 -19.21 13.07
C THR A 410 -24.87 -20.64 13.18
N LEU A 411 -24.78 -21.22 14.40
CA LEU A 411 -25.34 -22.50 14.77
C LEU A 411 -25.58 -22.53 16.29
N ASN A 412 -26.84 -22.49 16.72
CA ASN A 412 -27.26 -22.56 18.13
C ASN A 412 -26.62 -21.44 18.99
N GLU A 413 -26.79 -20.17 18.57
CA GLU A 413 -26.23 -18.98 19.22
C GLU A 413 -27.34 -17.99 19.66
N ALA A 414 -28.47 -18.51 20.16
CA ALA A 414 -29.60 -17.69 20.61
C ALA A 414 -29.23 -16.63 21.67
N GLU A 415 -28.23 -16.91 22.52
CA GLU A 415 -27.75 -15.96 23.55
C GLU A 415 -27.01 -14.74 22.99
N THR A 416 -26.29 -14.92 21.87
CA THR A 416 -25.32 -13.92 21.37
C THR A 416 -25.79 -13.21 20.11
N ILE A 417 -26.56 -13.90 19.25
CA ILE A 417 -26.92 -13.38 17.91
C ILE A 417 -27.69 -12.05 17.93
N GLY A 418 -28.65 -11.89 18.84
CA GLY A 418 -29.47 -10.68 18.92
C GLY A 418 -28.65 -9.42 19.21
N PRO A 419 -27.86 -9.37 20.31
CA PRO A 419 -26.95 -8.27 20.57
C PRO A 419 -25.98 -7.96 19.41
N ILE A 420 -25.46 -8.99 18.73
CA ILE A 420 -24.52 -8.84 17.60
C ILE A 420 -25.23 -8.16 16.42
N VAL A 421 -26.37 -8.67 15.99
CA VAL A 421 -27.15 -8.09 14.87
C VAL A 421 -27.53 -6.64 15.17
N ARG A 422 -28.01 -6.37 16.37
CA ARG A 422 -28.40 -5.01 16.80
C ARG A 422 -27.20 -4.05 16.76
N ALA A 423 -26.05 -4.46 17.29
CA ALA A 423 -24.84 -3.65 17.29
C ALA A 423 -24.31 -3.40 15.87
N ALA A 424 -24.27 -4.42 15.00
CA ALA A 424 -23.85 -4.31 13.62
C ALA A 424 -24.74 -3.33 12.85
N ARG A 425 -26.06 -3.50 12.93
CA ARG A 425 -27.00 -2.61 12.24
C ARG A 425 -26.89 -1.18 12.72
N ARG A 426 -26.99 -0.96 14.04
CA ARG A 426 -26.97 0.39 14.60
C ARG A 426 -25.67 1.15 14.23
N GLU A 427 -24.51 0.52 14.37
CA GLU A 427 -23.24 1.21 14.24
C GLU A 427 -22.70 1.25 12.81
N LEU A 428 -22.95 0.19 12.00
CA LEU A 428 -22.33 0.02 10.68
C LEU A 428 -23.29 0.20 9.50
N MET A 429 -24.60 0.34 9.75
CA MET A 429 -25.59 0.56 8.69
C MET A 429 -26.41 1.84 8.94
N GLU A 430 -26.96 2.02 10.17
CA GLU A 430 -27.87 3.12 10.49
C GLU A 430 -27.11 4.41 10.84
N ARG A 431 -26.12 4.33 11.73
CA ARG A 431 -25.29 5.49 12.12
C ARG A 431 -24.30 5.86 11.04
N VAL A 432 -23.62 4.88 10.48
CA VAL A 432 -22.63 5.06 9.42
C VAL A 432 -22.86 3.99 8.36
N PRO A 433 -23.15 4.34 7.08
CA PRO A 433 -23.50 3.36 6.04
C PRO A 433 -22.26 2.66 5.46
N LEU A 434 -21.47 2.01 6.33
CA LEU A 434 -20.29 1.28 5.95
C LEU A 434 -20.65 -0.11 5.36
N VAL A 435 -21.63 -0.80 5.96
CA VAL A 435 -22.15 -2.09 5.52
C VAL A 435 -23.44 -1.90 4.75
N ASP A 436 -23.53 -2.46 3.55
CA ASP A 436 -24.70 -2.36 2.67
C ASP A 436 -25.67 -3.53 2.88
N GLU A 437 -25.17 -4.69 3.29
CA GLU A 437 -25.91 -5.93 3.45
C GLU A 437 -25.46 -6.68 4.70
N LEU A 438 -26.42 -7.08 5.55
CA LEU A 438 -26.20 -7.94 6.72
C LEU A 438 -26.93 -9.26 6.53
N LEU A 439 -26.17 -10.34 6.42
CA LEU A 439 -26.66 -11.70 6.26
C LEU A 439 -26.31 -12.55 7.47
N VAL A 440 -27.31 -13.18 8.07
CA VAL A 440 -27.13 -14.31 8.99
C VAL A 440 -27.32 -15.58 8.18
N ILE A 441 -26.25 -16.40 8.06
CA ILE A 441 -26.29 -17.68 7.38
C ILE A 441 -26.38 -18.79 8.44
N ASP A 442 -27.58 -19.33 8.59
CA ASP A 442 -27.90 -20.28 9.67
C ASP A 442 -27.60 -21.72 9.26
N SER A 443 -26.87 -22.45 10.09
CA SER A 443 -26.47 -23.85 9.86
C SER A 443 -27.49 -24.86 10.36
N ALA A 444 -28.78 -24.56 10.24
CA ALA A 444 -29.90 -25.32 10.74
C ALA A 444 -29.92 -25.39 12.29
N SER A 445 -29.90 -24.25 12.94
CA SER A 445 -30.02 -24.14 14.38
C SER A 445 -31.30 -24.78 14.89
N SER A 446 -31.20 -25.46 16.03
CA SER A 446 -32.33 -26.12 16.70
C SER A 446 -32.96 -25.27 17.80
N ASP A 447 -32.36 -24.14 18.11
CA ASP A 447 -32.81 -23.13 19.08
C ASP A 447 -33.47 -21.89 18.41
N GLU A 448 -33.70 -20.83 19.13
CA GLU A 448 -34.33 -19.61 18.62
C GLU A 448 -33.41 -18.68 17.85
N THR A 449 -32.18 -19.11 17.50
CA THR A 449 -31.17 -18.28 16.83
C THR A 449 -31.69 -17.57 15.60
N ALA A 450 -32.32 -18.29 14.67
CA ALA A 450 -32.80 -17.73 13.40
C ALA A 450 -33.93 -16.72 13.62
N SER A 451 -34.87 -16.99 14.54
CA SER A 451 -36.00 -16.12 14.85
C SER A 451 -35.51 -14.84 15.53
N ILE A 452 -34.57 -14.93 16.47
CA ILE A 452 -33.97 -13.78 17.15
C ILE A 452 -33.24 -12.91 16.13
N ALA A 453 -32.40 -13.47 15.28
CA ALA A 453 -31.69 -12.71 14.25
C ALA A 453 -32.62 -11.96 13.30
N ALA A 454 -33.70 -12.60 12.87
CA ALA A 454 -34.72 -11.98 12.02
C ALA A 454 -35.49 -10.85 12.74
N SER A 455 -35.83 -11.03 14.03
CA SER A 455 -36.50 -10.01 14.82
C SER A 455 -35.67 -8.74 15.04
N GLU A 456 -34.32 -8.89 15.06
CA GLU A 456 -33.35 -7.76 15.11
C GLU A 456 -33.09 -7.14 13.74
N GLY A 457 -33.75 -7.67 12.67
CA GLY A 457 -33.75 -7.10 11.33
C GLY A 457 -32.60 -7.57 10.42
N ALA A 458 -31.92 -8.67 10.71
CA ALA A 458 -31.01 -9.30 9.78
C ALA A 458 -31.79 -10.08 8.70
N ARG A 459 -31.22 -10.16 7.50
CA ARG A 459 -31.64 -11.16 6.52
C ARG A 459 -31.10 -12.52 6.96
N VAL A 460 -32.00 -13.48 7.23
CA VAL A 460 -31.62 -14.81 7.66
C VAL A 460 -31.85 -15.81 6.52
N VAL A 461 -30.86 -16.64 6.24
CA VAL A 461 -30.94 -17.70 5.25
C VAL A 461 -30.42 -18.99 5.86
N ALA A 462 -31.21 -20.06 5.77
CA ALA A 462 -30.78 -21.39 6.16
C ALA A 462 -29.84 -21.94 5.09
N HIS A 463 -28.59 -22.24 5.46
CA HIS A 463 -27.62 -22.72 4.46
C HIS A 463 -28.02 -24.03 3.77
N PRO A 464 -28.81 -24.96 4.35
CA PRO A 464 -29.29 -26.12 3.61
C PRO A 464 -30.12 -25.80 2.38
N ASP A 465 -30.83 -24.66 2.40
CA ASP A 465 -31.72 -24.22 1.32
C ASP A 465 -30.96 -23.56 0.16
N VAL A 466 -29.69 -23.17 0.39
CA VAL A 466 -28.84 -22.56 -0.64
C VAL A 466 -28.19 -23.61 -1.49
N LEU A 467 -28.38 -23.53 -2.84
CA LEU A 467 -27.80 -24.43 -3.80
C LEU A 467 -28.09 -25.92 -3.46
N PRO A 468 -29.35 -26.32 -3.25
CA PRO A 468 -29.71 -27.64 -2.70
C PRO A 468 -29.23 -28.83 -3.56
N ARG A 469 -29.07 -28.64 -4.85
CA ARG A 469 -28.53 -29.69 -5.75
C ARG A 469 -27.10 -30.10 -5.45
N TYR A 470 -26.32 -29.24 -4.77
CA TYR A 470 -24.95 -29.52 -4.33
C TYR A 470 -24.91 -30.20 -2.95
N GLY A 471 -26.07 -30.43 -2.35
CA GLY A 471 -26.20 -30.96 -1.00
C GLY A 471 -25.84 -29.94 0.09
N SER A 472 -25.87 -30.40 1.34
CA SER A 472 -25.52 -29.58 2.50
C SER A 472 -24.63 -30.40 3.42
N PHE A 473 -23.51 -29.79 3.85
CA PHE A 473 -22.59 -30.41 4.80
C PHE A 473 -22.54 -29.55 6.07
N GLN A 474 -22.25 -30.20 7.19
CA GLN A 474 -22.06 -29.51 8.44
C GLN A 474 -20.68 -28.83 8.47
N GLY A 475 -20.62 -27.61 9.01
CA GLY A 475 -19.40 -26.91 9.29
C GLY A 475 -19.42 -25.44 8.83
N LYS A 476 -18.53 -24.67 9.43
CA LYS A 476 -18.43 -23.23 9.19
C LYS A 476 -18.15 -22.91 7.72
N GLY A 477 -17.20 -23.60 7.11
CA GLY A 477 -16.81 -23.34 5.73
C GLY A 477 -17.93 -23.57 4.71
N GLU A 478 -18.86 -24.48 4.97
CA GLU A 478 -20.06 -24.65 4.15
C GLU A 478 -20.95 -23.41 4.16
N ALA A 479 -21.20 -22.85 5.35
CA ALA A 479 -21.96 -21.61 5.49
C ALA A 479 -21.25 -20.45 4.78
N LEU A 480 -19.93 -20.34 4.90
CA LEU A 480 -19.14 -19.29 4.23
C LEU A 480 -19.21 -19.42 2.71
N TRP A 481 -19.06 -20.64 2.17
CA TRP A 481 -19.14 -20.86 0.73
C TRP A 481 -20.53 -20.50 0.19
N LYS A 482 -21.59 -20.93 0.86
CA LYS A 482 -22.98 -20.63 0.49
C LYS A 482 -23.31 -19.13 0.64
N SER A 483 -22.68 -18.44 1.60
CA SER A 483 -22.87 -17.00 1.77
C SER A 483 -22.38 -16.19 0.58
N LEU A 484 -21.36 -16.65 -0.15
CA LEU A 484 -20.93 -16.01 -1.39
C LEU A 484 -22.03 -15.99 -2.45
N HIS A 485 -22.85 -17.06 -2.53
CA HIS A 485 -24.00 -17.11 -3.41
C HIS A 485 -25.09 -16.15 -2.97
N GLU A 486 -25.33 -16.02 -1.66
CA GLU A 486 -26.45 -15.23 -1.11
C GLU A 486 -26.16 -13.73 -1.01
N THR A 487 -24.92 -13.33 -0.99
CA THR A 487 -24.51 -11.92 -0.87
C THR A 487 -24.15 -11.28 -2.21
N SER A 488 -24.19 -9.94 -2.26
CA SER A 488 -23.88 -9.16 -3.48
C SER A 488 -22.65 -8.27 -3.34
N GLY A 489 -22.19 -7.97 -2.12
CA GLY A 489 -21.09 -7.03 -1.86
C GLY A 489 -19.77 -7.41 -2.52
N ASP A 490 -19.01 -6.41 -2.93
CA ASP A 490 -17.67 -6.56 -3.51
C ASP A 490 -16.64 -6.95 -2.46
N LEU A 491 -16.87 -6.51 -1.23
CA LEU A 491 -16.11 -6.87 -0.04
C LEU A 491 -16.99 -7.72 0.87
N ILE A 492 -16.48 -8.86 1.29
CA ILE A 492 -17.17 -9.76 2.20
C ILE A 492 -16.45 -9.74 3.54
N VAL A 493 -17.19 -9.54 4.61
CA VAL A 493 -16.71 -9.63 5.99
C VAL A 493 -17.41 -10.80 6.66
N TRP A 494 -16.64 -11.72 7.26
CA TRP A 494 -17.16 -12.78 8.10
C TRP A 494 -16.76 -12.53 9.56
N ALA A 495 -17.70 -12.66 10.47
CA ALA A 495 -17.46 -12.55 11.90
C ALA A 495 -18.20 -13.68 12.65
N ASP A 496 -17.53 -14.27 13.63
CA ASP A 496 -18.09 -15.34 14.46
C ASP A 496 -19.23 -14.79 15.35
N THR A 497 -20.18 -15.65 15.66
CA THR A 497 -21.37 -15.31 16.47
C THR A 497 -21.35 -15.91 17.88
N ASP A 498 -20.39 -16.74 18.23
CA ASP A 498 -20.17 -17.30 19.59
C ASP A 498 -19.46 -16.31 20.55
N VAL A 499 -19.53 -15.01 20.28
CA VAL A 499 -18.79 -13.95 20.97
C VAL A 499 -19.72 -13.14 21.86
N ARG A 500 -19.47 -13.13 23.17
CA ARG A 500 -20.31 -12.38 24.14
C ARG A 500 -20.02 -10.89 24.18
N ASP A 501 -18.77 -10.49 23.89
CA ASP A 501 -18.27 -9.12 23.87
C ASP A 501 -18.07 -8.61 22.45
N TRP A 502 -18.93 -9.02 21.50
CA TRP A 502 -18.82 -8.62 20.10
C TRP A 502 -18.87 -7.09 19.96
N HIS A 503 -17.97 -6.57 19.15
CA HIS A 503 -17.85 -5.14 18.92
C HIS A 503 -17.70 -4.87 17.42
N PRO A 504 -18.25 -3.76 16.86
CA PRO A 504 -18.10 -3.40 15.44
C PRO A 504 -16.67 -3.41 14.90
N ARG A 505 -15.65 -3.26 15.76
CA ARG A 505 -14.23 -3.37 15.37
C ARG A 505 -13.88 -4.71 14.72
N MET A 506 -14.62 -5.78 15.00
CA MET A 506 -14.43 -7.09 14.36
C MET A 506 -14.75 -7.04 12.87
N ALA A 507 -15.67 -6.17 12.46
CA ALA A 507 -15.99 -5.93 11.06
C ALA A 507 -15.15 -4.80 10.46
N TYR A 508 -15.20 -3.58 11.02
CA TYR A 508 -14.48 -2.46 10.41
C TYR A 508 -12.95 -2.61 10.46
N GLY A 509 -12.42 -3.29 11.48
CA GLY A 509 -10.98 -3.55 11.59
C GLY A 509 -10.46 -4.44 10.48
N THR A 510 -11.21 -5.50 10.10
CA THR A 510 -10.84 -6.37 8.99
C THR A 510 -11.11 -5.74 7.62
N LEU A 511 -12.10 -4.85 7.53
CA LEU A 511 -12.48 -4.14 6.30
C LEU A 511 -11.52 -2.98 5.98
N GLY A 512 -11.02 -2.29 7.01
CA GLY A 512 -10.19 -1.09 6.85
C GLY A 512 -8.99 -1.28 5.91
N PRO A 513 -8.13 -2.28 6.10
CA PRO A 513 -6.99 -2.51 5.21
C PRO A 513 -7.39 -2.79 3.76
N LEU A 514 -8.55 -3.42 3.51
CA LEU A 514 -9.06 -3.66 2.15
C LEU A 514 -9.45 -2.36 1.44
N LEU A 515 -9.98 -1.39 2.19
CA LEU A 515 -10.37 -0.09 1.66
C LEU A 515 -9.18 0.85 1.50
N GLU A 516 -8.18 0.77 2.38
CA GLU A 516 -7.03 1.68 2.36
C GLU A 516 -5.90 1.23 1.42
N GLU A 517 -5.64 -0.08 1.34
CA GLU A 517 -4.53 -0.63 0.56
C GLU A 517 -5.03 -1.53 -0.58
N PRO A 518 -5.07 -1.05 -1.83
CA PRO A 518 -5.58 -1.82 -2.97
C PRO A 518 -4.87 -3.16 -3.21
N ARG A 519 -3.60 -3.28 -2.80
CA ARG A 519 -2.82 -4.54 -2.90
C ARG A 519 -3.39 -5.63 -2.03
N ILE A 520 -4.02 -5.27 -0.89
CA ILE A 520 -4.56 -6.24 0.06
C ILE A 520 -5.91 -6.75 -0.45
N GLN A 521 -6.02 -8.06 -0.54
CA GLN A 521 -7.20 -8.74 -1.03
C GLN A 521 -7.90 -9.59 0.04
N TYR A 522 -7.17 -9.91 1.14
CA TYR A 522 -7.70 -10.69 2.25
C TYR A 522 -7.04 -10.27 3.57
N VAL A 523 -7.84 -10.06 4.60
CA VAL A 523 -7.40 -9.63 5.92
C VAL A 523 -7.92 -10.56 6.98
N LYS A 524 -7.05 -10.99 7.88
CA LYS A 524 -7.38 -11.85 9.01
C LYS A 524 -7.27 -11.10 10.32
N GLY A 525 -8.29 -11.22 11.18
CA GLY A 525 -8.26 -10.69 12.54
C GLY A 525 -7.35 -11.54 13.43
N TYR A 526 -6.79 -10.93 14.46
CA TYR A 526 -6.24 -11.61 15.62
C TYR A 526 -6.52 -10.81 16.88
N TYR A 527 -6.47 -11.48 18.03
CA TYR A 527 -6.82 -10.88 19.31
C TYR A 527 -6.16 -11.62 20.47
N GLN A 528 -6.04 -10.95 21.60
CA GLN A 528 -5.62 -11.59 22.85
C GLN A 528 -6.75 -12.52 23.35
N ARG A 529 -6.38 -13.73 23.69
CA ARG A 529 -7.28 -14.79 24.20
C ARG A 529 -6.93 -15.10 25.66
N PRO A 530 -7.36 -14.29 26.64
CA PRO A 530 -7.18 -14.64 28.04
C PRO A 530 -8.00 -15.89 28.37
N ILE A 531 -7.41 -16.80 29.14
CA ILE A 531 -8.09 -17.98 29.68
C ILE A 531 -8.45 -17.71 31.13
N LEU A 532 -9.67 -18.06 31.51
CA LEU A 532 -10.10 -18.10 32.90
C LEU A 532 -9.67 -19.45 33.48
N GLU A 533 -8.63 -19.48 34.32
CA GLU A 533 -8.17 -20.69 35.01
C GLU A 533 -8.14 -20.42 36.53
N GLY A 534 -8.96 -21.19 37.27
CA GLY A 534 -9.08 -21.01 38.71
C GLY A 534 -9.66 -19.69 39.20
N GLY A 535 -10.39 -18.94 38.33
CA GLY A 535 -10.94 -17.61 38.64
C GLY A 535 -10.01 -16.45 38.32
N GLU A 536 -8.78 -16.71 37.87
CA GLU A 536 -7.83 -15.69 37.39
C GLU A 536 -7.74 -15.70 35.88
N LEU A 537 -7.66 -14.52 35.27
CA LEU A 537 -7.42 -14.31 33.85
C LEU A 537 -5.92 -14.49 33.58
N LYS A 538 -5.54 -15.58 32.94
CA LYS A 538 -4.16 -15.79 32.43
C LYS A 538 -4.06 -15.30 30.99
N GLU A 539 -3.15 -14.40 30.73
CA GLU A 539 -2.82 -13.96 29.39
C GLU A 539 -2.14 -15.10 28.61
N GLY A 540 -2.59 -15.38 27.37
CA GLY A 540 -1.88 -16.22 26.41
C GLY A 540 -2.23 -17.72 26.41
N GLY A 541 -3.28 -18.18 27.07
CA GLY A 541 -3.64 -19.62 27.13
C GLY A 541 -4.52 -20.16 25.98
N GLY A 542 -5.01 -19.30 25.07
CA GLY A 542 -5.89 -19.68 23.96
C GLY A 542 -5.11 -20.02 22.69
N GLY A 543 -5.77 -20.74 21.76
CA GLY A 543 -5.19 -21.04 20.43
C GLY A 543 -4.34 -22.31 20.37
N ARG A 544 -4.62 -23.31 21.22
CA ARG A 544 -3.86 -24.59 21.30
C ARG A 544 -3.71 -25.28 19.94
N VAL A 545 -4.75 -25.34 19.12
CA VAL A 545 -4.66 -25.92 17.78
C VAL A 545 -3.78 -25.07 16.87
N THR A 546 -3.82 -23.75 17.01
CA THR A 546 -2.91 -22.85 16.29
C THR A 546 -1.45 -23.18 16.62
N GLU A 547 -1.09 -23.25 17.89
CA GLU A 547 0.30 -23.41 18.32
C GLU A 547 0.81 -24.85 18.11
N LEU A 548 -0.04 -25.87 18.29
CA LEU A 548 0.36 -27.27 18.25
C LEU A 548 0.24 -27.90 16.86
N VAL A 549 -0.58 -27.33 15.96
CA VAL A 549 -0.88 -27.91 14.64
C VAL A 549 -0.64 -26.91 13.50
N ALA A 550 -1.40 -25.82 13.44
CA ALA A 550 -1.35 -24.93 12.28
C ALA A 550 0.02 -24.24 12.15
N ARG A 551 0.56 -23.70 13.23
CA ARG A 551 1.86 -23.00 13.22
C ARG A 551 3.03 -23.91 12.80
N PRO A 552 3.20 -25.13 13.33
CA PRO A 552 4.22 -26.04 12.83
C PRO A 552 4.04 -26.37 11.34
N LEU A 553 2.81 -26.64 10.88
CA LEU A 553 2.55 -26.99 9.49
C LEU A 553 2.88 -25.84 8.52
N VAL A 554 2.46 -24.62 8.83
CA VAL A 554 2.77 -23.48 7.94
C VAL A 554 4.26 -23.17 7.93
N ASN A 555 4.96 -23.28 9.07
CA ASN A 555 6.42 -23.10 9.11
C ASN A 555 7.16 -24.15 8.28
N LEU A 556 6.69 -25.39 8.28
CA LEU A 556 7.31 -26.48 7.53
C LEU A 556 7.04 -26.40 6.01
N PHE A 557 5.83 -26.05 5.60
CA PHE A 557 5.39 -26.23 4.22
C PHE A 557 5.04 -24.94 3.49
N TRP A 558 4.64 -23.88 4.20
CA TRP A 558 4.34 -22.53 3.66
C TRP A 558 4.97 -21.46 4.58
N PRO A 559 6.30 -21.38 4.65
CA PRO A 559 7.00 -20.48 5.57
C PRO A 559 6.61 -19.00 5.39
N GLU A 560 6.07 -18.63 4.24
CA GLU A 560 5.49 -17.30 3.97
C GLU A 560 4.33 -16.97 4.91
N LEU A 561 3.59 -17.96 5.38
CA LEU A 561 2.46 -17.78 6.31
C LEU A 561 2.87 -17.76 7.79
N SER A 562 4.15 -17.98 8.10
CA SER A 562 4.65 -18.06 9.48
C SER A 562 4.46 -16.77 10.28
N GLY A 563 4.32 -15.63 9.60
CA GLY A 563 4.07 -14.33 10.21
C GLY A 563 2.63 -14.11 10.71
N PHE A 564 1.68 -15.01 10.40
CA PHE A 564 0.32 -14.88 10.92
C PHE A 564 0.27 -15.20 12.42
N ILE A 565 -0.27 -14.24 13.20
CA ILE A 565 -0.40 -14.39 14.66
C ILE A 565 -1.47 -15.43 14.99
N GLN A 566 -2.62 -15.37 14.31
CA GLN A 566 -3.73 -16.33 14.48
C GLN A 566 -4.26 -16.80 13.13
N PRO A 567 -3.60 -17.75 12.45
CA PRO A 567 -4.02 -18.23 11.14
C PRO A 567 -5.42 -18.88 11.14
N LEU A 568 -5.89 -19.35 12.30
CA LEU A 568 -7.20 -19.98 12.47
C LEU A 568 -8.25 -19.04 13.10
N ALA A 569 -8.04 -17.70 13.12
CA ALA A 569 -9.05 -16.78 13.63
C ALA A 569 -10.31 -16.77 12.74
N GLY A 570 -11.46 -16.56 13.35
CA GLY A 570 -12.76 -16.62 12.69
C GLY A 570 -13.24 -15.31 12.09
N GLU A 571 -12.58 -14.20 12.41
CA GLU A 571 -12.86 -12.88 11.87
C GLU A 571 -11.93 -12.58 10.70
N TYR A 572 -12.48 -12.40 9.52
CA TYR A 572 -11.73 -12.05 8.32
C TYR A 572 -12.59 -11.40 7.26
N ALA A 573 -11.95 -10.68 6.36
CA ALA A 573 -12.60 -10.05 5.24
C ALA A 573 -11.78 -10.25 3.96
N GLY A 574 -12.45 -10.21 2.81
CA GLY A 574 -11.78 -10.37 1.53
C GLY A 574 -12.56 -9.78 0.36
N ARG A 575 -11.83 -9.52 -0.71
CA ARG A 575 -12.45 -9.10 -1.97
C ARG A 575 -13.17 -10.29 -2.61
N ARG A 576 -14.42 -10.10 -3.00
CA ARG A 576 -15.22 -11.14 -3.66
C ARG A 576 -14.50 -11.72 -4.88
N SER A 577 -13.88 -10.87 -5.69
CA SER A 577 -13.14 -11.26 -6.89
C SER A 577 -12.03 -12.28 -6.64
N LEU A 578 -11.44 -12.30 -5.44
CA LEU A 578 -10.51 -13.34 -5.00
C LEU A 578 -11.25 -14.55 -4.44
N LEU A 579 -12.17 -14.32 -3.50
CA LEU A 579 -12.85 -15.37 -2.74
C LEU A 579 -13.66 -16.34 -3.63
N GLU A 580 -14.32 -15.84 -4.66
CA GLU A 580 -15.08 -16.67 -5.61
C GLU A 580 -14.20 -17.58 -6.47
N THR A 581 -12.88 -17.36 -6.50
CA THR A 581 -11.92 -18.09 -7.33
C THR A 581 -11.18 -19.20 -6.58
N ILE A 582 -11.29 -19.25 -5.25
CA ILE A 582 -10.65 -20.27 -4.40
C ILE A 582 -11.66 -21.33 -3.95
N PRO A 583 -11.23 -22.58 -3.69
CA PRO A 583 -12.09 -23.60 -3.13
C PRO A 583 -12.24 -23.44 -1.61
N PHE A 584 -13.31 -23.96 -1.05
CA PHE A 584 -13.61 -23.89 0.39
C PHE A 584 -13.70 -25.28 0.99
N PHE A 585 -12.95 -25.55 2.06
CA PHE A 585 -13.24 -26.69 2.92
C PHE A 585 -14.54 -26.44 3.69
N THR A 586 -15.35 -27.47 3.88
CA THR A 586 -16.67 -27.33 4.49
C THR A 586 -16.64 -27.10 6.01
N GLY A 587 -15.58 -27.59 6.68
CA GLY A 587 -15.41 -27.56 8.14
C GLY A 587 -14.37 -26.55 8.63
N TYR A 588 -13.64 -26.98 9.68
CA TYR A 588 -12.63 -26.16 10.38
C TYR A 588 -11.32 -25.96 9.62
N ALA A 589 -11.15 -26.61 8.46
CA ALA A 589 -9.96 -26.40 7.65
C ALA A 589 -10.10 -25.19 6.70
N VAL A 590 -11.25 -24.52 6.65
CA VAL A 590 -11.51 -23.41 5.74
C VAL A 590 -10.51 -22.28 5.95
N GLU A 591 -10.17 -21.90 7.18
CA GLU A 591 -9.28 -20.80 7.49
C GLU A 591 -7.85 -21.06 6.98
N ILE A 592 -7.30 -22.23 7.26
CA ILE A 592 -5.95 -22.57 6.79
C ILE A 592 -5.93 -22.81 5.28
N GLY A 593 -6.99 -23.39 4.74
CA GLY A 593 -7.17 -23.59 3.29
C GLY A 593 -7.13 -22.28 2.54
N HIS A 594 -7.87 -21.26 3.00
CA HIS A 594 -7.87 -19.93 2.40
C HIS A 594 -6.47 -19.31 2.40
N LEU A 595 -5.74 -19.34 3.52
CA LEU A 595 -4.39 -18.79 3.59
C LEU A 595 -3.44 -19.45 2.60
N ILE A 596 -3.49 -20.79 2.51
CA ILE A 596 -2.66 -21.56 1.58
C ILE A 596 -3.02 -21.22 0.13
N ASP A 597 -4.30 -21.28 -0.22
CA ASP A 597 -4.75 -21.06 -1.60
C ASP A 597 -4.51 -19.60 -2.04
N ILE A 598 -4.65 -18.63 -1.14
CA ILE A 598 -4.43 -17.20 -1.45
C ILE A 598 -2.95 -16.89 -1.57
N VAL A 599 -2.08 -17.37 -0.67
CA VAL A 599 -0.64 -17.08 -0.77
C VAL A 599 -0.04 -17.67 -2.05
N GLU A 600 -0.50 -18.84 -2.47
CA GLU A 600 -0.04 -19.47 -3.73
C GLU A 600 -0.58 -18.78 -4.98
N ARG A 601 -1.78 -18.20 -4.90
CA ARG A 601 -2.44 -17.53 -6.04
C ARG A 601 -2.06 -16.08 -6.20
N ALA A 602 -2.06 -15.33 -5.11
CA ALA A 602 -1.92 -13.87 -5.09
C ALA A 602 -0.64 -13.38 -4.39
N GLY A 603 0.08 -14.30 -3.74
CA GLY A 603 1.30 -13.97 -2.99
C GLY A 603 1.02 -13.40 -1.59
N LEU A 604 2.08 -13.33 -0.77
CA LEU A 604 2.02 -12.86 0.61
C LEU A 604 1.56 -11.38 0.70
N GLY A 605 1.91 -10.56 -0.29
CA GLY A 605 1.54 -9.14 -0.34
C GLY A 605 0.04 -8.86 -0.46
N ALA A 606 -0.75 -9.86 -0.90
CA ALA A 606 -2.21 -9.78 -0.97
C ALA A 606 -2.90 -10.04 0.38
N LEU A 607 -2.14 -10.45 1.39
CA LEU A 607 -2.62 -10.81 2.71
C LEU A 607 -2.29 -9.73 3.74
N GLY A 608 -3.20 -9.48 4.67
CA GLY A 608 -2.99 -8.62 5.84
C GLY A 608 -3.52 -9.26 7.11
N GLN A 609 -3.13 -8.73 8.27
CA GLN A 609 -3.70 -9.11 9.55
C GLN A 609 -3.94 -7.88 10.43
N VAL A 610 -4.95 -7.93 11.30
CA VAL A 610 -5.35 -6.80 12.13
C VAL A 610 -5.56 -7.22 13.57
N ASP A 611 -4.99 -6.42 14.49
CA ASP A 611 -5.21 -6.55 15.93
C ASP A 611 -6.60 -6.03 16.29
N LEU A 612 -7.47 -6.91 16.77
CA LEU A 612 -8.83 -6.62 17.24
C LEU A 612 -8.88 -6.51 18.78
N GLU A 613 -7.74 -6.38 19.44
CA GLU A 613 -7.52 -6.28 20.90
C GLU A 613 -7.88 -7.57 21.64
N ARG A 614 -9.05 -7.64 22.25
CA ARG A 614 -9.43 -8.72 23.15
C ARG A 614 -10.73 -9.37 22.73
N ARG A 615 -10.78 -10.70 22.85
CA ARG A 615 -11.99 -11.51 22.68
C ARG A 615 -12.13 -12.51 23.83
N VAL A 616 -13.29 -12.56 24.43
CA VAL A 616 -13.67 -13.56 25.44
C VAL A 616 -14.54 -14.62 24.78
N HIS A 617 -14.09 -15.86 24.76
CA HIS A 617 -14.82 -16.99 24.16
C HIS A 617 -14.84 -18.20 25.10
N ARG A 618 -15.73 -19.17 24.83
CA ARG A 618 -15.78 -20.42 25.56
C ARG A 618 -14.56 -21.27 25.19
N ASN A 619 -13.93 -21.90 26.22
CA ASN A 619 -12.88 -22.89 25.99
C ASN A 619 -13.52 -24.16 25.43
N GLN A 620 -12.93 -24.66 24.33
CA GLN A 620 -13.27 -25.99 23.84
C GLN A 620 -12.50 -27.07 24.62
N GLU A 621 -13.14 -28.20 24.83
CA GLU A 621 -12.52 -29.36 25.44
C GLU A 621 -11.44 -29.97 24.52
N LEU A 622 -10.50 -30.70 25.10
CA LEU A 622 -9.38 -31.30 24.37
C LEU A 622 -9.85 -32.19 23.20
N GLU A 623 -10.97 -32.86 23.35
CA GLU A 623 -11.55 -33.70 22.29
C GLU A 623 -11.97 -32.86 21.07
N GLY A 624 -12.68 -31.76 21.28
CA GLY A 624 -13.05 -30.86 20.19
C GLY A 624 -11.82 -30.33 19.44
N LEU A 625 -10.76 -29.96 20.19
CA LEU A 625 -9.48 -29.53 19.63
C LEU A 625 -8.79 -30.65 18.84
N SER A 626 -8.88 -31.89 19.29
CA SER A 626 -8.32 -33.07 18.60
C SER A 626 -9.02 -33.31 17.25
N ARG A 627 -10.35 -33.20 17.22
CA ARG A 627 -11.15 -33.30 15.97
C ARG A 627 -10.79 -32.17 14.98
N MET A 628 -10.65 -30.91 15.48
CA MET A 628 -10.19 -29.79 14.65
C MET A 628 -8.80 -30.03 14.08
N SER A 629 -7.88 -30.55 14.91
CA SER A 629 -6.51 -30.88 14.51
C SER A 629 -6.47 -31.89 13.38
N PHE A 630 -7.31 -32.93 13.46
CA PHE A 630 -7.38 -33.97 12.46
C PHE A 630 -7.78 -33.43 11.07
N VAL A 631 -8.85 -32.60 11.00
CA VAL A 631 -9.31 -32.07 9.72
C VAL A 631 -8.33 -31.04 9.12
N ILE A 632 -7.65 -30.27 9.96
CA ILE A 632 -6.60 -29.33 9.52
C ILE A 632 -5.41 -30.10 8.93
N LEU A 633 -4.95 -31.17 9.60
CA LEU A 633 -3.87 -32.03 9.09
C LEU A 633 -4.26 -32.66 7.75
N ALA A 634 -5.48 -33.23 7.64
CA ALA A 634 -5.97 -33.82 6.42
C ALA A 634 -6.01 -32.80 5.26
N ALA A 635 -6.49 -31.57 5.51
CA ALA A 635 -6.53 -30.52 4.50
C ALA A 635 -5.14 -30.10 4.03
N VAL A 636 -4.19 -29.93 4.95
CA VAL A 636 -2.79 -29.60 4.63
C VAL A 636 -2.15 -30.70 3.80
N MET A 637 -2.33 -31.98 4.19
CA MET A 637 -1.81 -33.13 3.42
C MET A 637 -2.41 -33.17 2.02
N LYS A 638 -3.72 -32.92 1.88
CA LYS A 638 -4.38 -32.82 0.58
C LYS A 638 -3.75 -31.74 -0.30
N ARG A 639 -3.49 -30.54 0.25
CA ARG A 639 -2.82 -29.45 -0.51
C ARG A 639 -1.40 -29.82 -0.91
N LEU A 640 -0.64 -30.47 -0.04
CA LEU A 640 0.71 -30.95 -0.38
C LEU A 640 0.71 -31.94 -1.53
N GLU A 641 -0.25 -32.88 -1.56
CA GLU A 641 -0.40 -33.85 -2.63
C GLU A 641 -0.82 -33.19 -3.95
N GLU A 642 -1.87 -32.35 -3.93
CA GLU A 642 -2.35 -31.61 -5.09
C GLU A 642 -1.25 -30.73 -5.73
N ARG A 643 -0.37 -30.15 -4.90
CA ARG A 643 0.78 -29.35 -5.34
C ARG A 643 2.03 -30.16 -5.66
N ARG A 644 1.95 -31.51 -5.59
CA ARG A 644 3.07 -32.43 -5.81
C ARG A 644 4.28 -32.17 -4.91
N ARG A 645 4.05 -31.57 -3.73
CA ARG A 645 5.08 -31.36 -2.70
C ARG A 645 5.28 -32.59 -1.81
N ALA A 646 4.26 -33.45 -1.72
CA ALA A 646 4.32 -34.77 -1.10
C ALA A 646 3.61 -35.79 -1.99
N ARG A 647 3.96 -37.06 -1.84
CA ARG A 647 3.26 -38.17 -2.48
C ARG A 647 2.73 -39.07 -1.39
N LEU A 648 1.42 -39.20 -1.32
CA LEU A 648 0.75 -40.15 -0.44
C LEU A 648 0.61 -41.47 -1.19
N PHE A 649 0.93 -42.56 -0.54
CA PHE A 649 0.82 -43.90 -1.14
C PHE A 649 -0.54 -44.58 -0.86
N ALA A 650 -1.35 -43.98 0.00
CA ALA A 650 -2.71 -44.37 0.31
C ALA A 650 -3.59 -43.13 0.50
N GLU A 651 -4.90 -43.30 0.28
CA GLU A 651 -5.87 -42.26 0.58
C GLU A 651 -5.83 -41.90 2.07
N LEU A 652 -6.01 -40.61 2.38
CA LEU A 652 -6.13 -40.19 3.77
C LEU A 652 -7.41 -40.75 4.39
N GLY A 653 -7.30 -41.29 5.58
CA GLY A 653 -8.46 -41.76 6.32
C GLY A 653 -9.38 -40.58 6.69
N SER A 654 -10.69 -40.79 6.55
CA SER A 654 -11.72 -39.81 6.97
C SER A 654 -12.24 -40.07 8.38
N THR A 655 -11.77 -41.10 9.05
CA THR A 655 -12.24 -41.52 10.37
C THR A 655 -11.15 -41.38 11.42
N MET A 656 -11.54 -40.87 12.58
CA MET A 656 -10.69 -40.81 13.76
C MET A 656 -11.19 -41.81 14.81
N GLN A 657 -10.30 -42.64 15.34
CA GLN A 657 -10.62 -43.59 16.41
C GLN A 657 -10.09 -43.02 17.73
N LEU A 658 -10.97 -42.82 18.71
CA LEU A 658 -10.63 -42.30 20.04
C LEU A 658 -10.85 -43.37 21.11
N PRO A 659 -9.82 -43.80 21.86
CA PRO A 659 -9.99 -44.60 23.04
C PRO A 659 -10.83 -43.85 24.09
N ARG A 660 -11.89 -44.53 24.63
CA ARG A 660 -12.80 -43.95 25.61
C ARG A 660 -13.01 -44.89 26.77
N PHE A 661 -13.07 -44.31 27.96
CA PHE A 661 -13.64 -44.99 29.13
C PHE A 661 -15.09 -44.53 29.26
N ARG A 662 -16.02 -45.47 29.07
CA ARG A 662 -17.46 -45.25 29.33
C ARG A 662 -17.90 -46.33 30.34
N ASP A 663 -18.48 -45.91 31.45
CA ASP A 663 -19.00 -46.74 32.51
C ASP A 663 -17.96 -47.77 33.10
N GLY A 664 -16.69 -47.38 33.05
CA GLY A 664 -15.60 -48.22 33.54
C GLY A 664 -15.00 -49.16 32.51
N GLU A 665 -15.55 -49.23 31.28
CA GLU A 665 -15.03 -50.02 30.18
C GLU A 665 -14.28 -49.19 29.16
N LEU A 666 -13.14 -49.72 28.66
CA LEU A 666 -12.36 -49.13 27.59
C LEU A 666 -12.94 -49.57 26.24
N GLY A 667 -13.34 -48.61 25.42
CA GLY A 667 -13.82 -48.79 24.06
C GLY A 667 -13.16 -47.86 23.05
N LEU A 668 -13.37 -48.10 21.78
CA LEU A 668 -12.99 -47.23 20.68
C LEU A 668 -14.24 -46.51 20.14
N GLU A 669 -14.25 -45.23 20.21
CA GLU A 669 -15.22 -44.40 19.53
C GLU A 669 -14.69 -44.06 18.13
N VAL A 670 -15.47 -44.40 17.07
CA VAL A 670 -15.14 -44.10 15.67
C VAL A 670 -15.93 -42.86 15.27
N ILE A 671 -15.23 -41.79 14.87
CA ILE A 671 -15.81 -40.53 14.46
C ILE A 671 -15.45 -40.30 13.00
N GLU A 672 -16.45 -40.13 12.14
CA GLU A 672 -16.22 -39.68 10.76
C GLU A 672 -15.97 -38.16 10.74
N LEU A 673 -14.81 -37.75 10.24
CA LEU A 673 -14.35 -36.37 10.18
C LEU A 673 -13.95 -35.97 8.73
N ALA A 674 -14.81 -36.35 7.78
CA ALA A 674 -14.61 -35.99 6.39
C ALA A 674 -14.90 -34.49 6.16
N ASP A 675 -13.85 -33.66 6.12
CA ASP A 675 -13.97 -32.31 5.63
C ASP A 675 -13.92 -32.32 4.10
N ARG A 676 -15.02 -31.96 3.47
CA ARG A 676 -15.15 -31.96 2.03
C ARG A 676 -14.72 -30.61 1.47
N GLU A 677 -14.45 -30.59 0.17
CA GLU A 677 -14.06 -29.37 -0.52
C GLU A 677 -15.13 -28.93 -1.51
N ARG A 678 -15.54 -27.68 -1.39
CA ARG A 678 -16.42 -27.02 -2.35
C ARG A 678 -15.59 -26.41 -3.48
N PRO A 679 -16.04 -26.52 -4.73
CA PRO A 679 -15.37 -25.88 -5.85
C PRO A 679 -15.41 -24.35 -5.71
N PRO A 680 -14.50 -23.63 -6.39
CA PRO A 680 -14.60 -22.18 -6.55
C PRO A 680 -15.99 -21.76 -7.00
N MET A 681 -16.56 -20.71 -6.38
CA MET A 681 -17.94 -20.29 -6.61
C MET A 681 -18.19 -19.87 -8.07
N ILE A 682 -17.17 -19.31 -8.75
CA ILE A 682 -17.23 -19.00 -10.19
C ILE A 682 -17.43 -20.23 -11.10
N ARG A 683 -17.35 -21.44 -10.59
CA ARG A 683 -17.66 -22.68 -11.33
C ARG A 683 -19.11 -23.13 -11.18
N ILE A 684 -19.91 -22.42 -10.40
CA ILE A 684 -21.32 -22.71 -10.14
C ILE A 684 -22.18 -21.94 -11.13
N PRO A 685 -22.91 -22.61 -12.05
CA PRO A 685 -23.71 -21.92 -13.05
C PRO A 685 -24.74 -20.95 -12.48
N GLU A 686 -25.46 -21.34 -11.42
CA GLU A 686 -26.47 -20.52 -10.76
C GLU A 686 -25.90 -19.24 -10.18
N TYR A 687 -24.67 -19.29 -9.68
CA TYR A 687 -23.95 -18.11 -9.20
C TYR A 687 -23.64 -17.15 -10.36
N LEU A 688 -23.15 -17.67 -11.47
CA LEU A 688 -22.85 -16.84 -12.65
C LEU A 688 -24.12 -16.21 -13.23
N GLU A 689 -25.23 -16.95 -13.30
CA GLU A 689 -26.53 -16.42 -13.74
C GLU A 689 -27.02 -15.29 -12.81
N ARG A 690 -26.93 -15.48 -11.51
CA ARG A 690 -27.30 -14.46 -10.51
C ARG A 690 -26.45 -13.21 -10.63
N ARG A 691 -25.13 -13.35 -10.82
CA ARG A 691 -24.21 -12.20 -11.04
C ARG A 691 -24.51 -11.45 -12.33
N ALA A 692 -24.82 -12.15 -13.43
CA ALA A 692 -25.17 -11.56 -14.70
C ALA A 692 -26.47 -10.71 -14.60
N THR A 693 -27.48 -11.21 -13.89
CA THR A 693 -28.73 -10.47 -13.66
C THR A 693 -28.55 -9.25 -12.76
N ALA A 694 -27.72 -9.34 -11.72
CA ALA A 694 -27.40 -8.21 -10.83
C ALA A 694 -26.62 -7.10 -11.57
N GLY A 695 -25.69 -7.46 -12.46
CA GLY A 695 -24.94 -6.50 -13.29
C GLY A 695 -25.78 -5.80 -14.37
N GLY A 696 -26.85 -6.45 -14.87
CA GLY A 696 -27.75 -5.89 -15.87
C GLY A 696 -28.72 -4.81 -15.35
N THR A 697 -29.06 -4.86 -14.06
CA THR A 697 -29.98 -3.87 -13.44
C THR A 697 -29.29 -2.55 -13.08
N GLY A 698 -27.96 -2.54 -12.91
CA GLY A 698 -27.18 -1.33 -12.64
C GLY A 698 -26.99 -0.41 -13.86
N ALA A 699 -27.02 -0.97 -15.08
CA ALA A 699 -26.86 -0.18 -16.32
C ALA A 699 -28.16 0.46 -16.82
N ALA A 700 -29.34 0.01 -16.37
CA ALA A 700 -30.65 0.53 -16.79
C ALA A 700 -31.19 1.67 -15.90
N GLY A 701 -30.59 1.94 -14.74
CA GLY A 701 -31.04 2.92 -13.76
C GLY A 701 -30.60 4.37 -14.01
N HIS A 702 -29.69 4.65 -14.96
CA HIS A 702 -29.15 5.99 -15.19
C HIS A 702 -29.58 6.66 -16.51
N ALA A 703 -30.58 6.08 -17.24
CA ALA A 703 -31.09 6.67 -18.46
C ALA A 703 -32.58 7.01 -18.37
N GLY A 704 -32.98 7.86 -17.43
CA GLY A 704 -34.38 8.21 -17.31
C GLY A 704 -34.73 9.31 -16.34
N HIS A 705 -34.13 10.49 -16.46
CA HIS A 705 -34.76 11.73 -15.99
C HIS A 705 -34.19 12.91 -16.79
N GLY A 706 -34.88 13.28 -17.82
CA GLY A 706 -34.58 14.47 -18.64
C GLY A 706 -35.65 14.75 -19.67
N GLY A 707 -36.63 15.62 -19.34
CA GLY A 707 -37.34 16.38 -20.35
C GLY A 707 -38.79 15.99 -20.61
N GLY A 708 -39.70 16.27 -19.69
CA GLY A 708 -41.11 16.53 -20.02
C GLY A 708 -41.29 17.98 -20.37
N GLY A 709 -41.30 18.28 -21.65
CA GLY A 709 -41.73 19.58 -22.23
C GLY A 709 -43.09 19.44 -22.85
N SER A 710 -44.07 20.14 -22.31
CA SER A 710 -45.43 20.33 -22.82
C SER A 710 -45.43 20.93 -24.23
N ALA A 711 -46.23 20.38 -25.13
CA ALA A 711 -46.73 21.10 -26.26
C ALA A 711 -48.19 20.73 -26.52
N SER A 712 -49.00 21.78 -26.54
CA SER A 712 -50.42 21.87 -26.65
C SER A 712 -50.96 21.43 -28.00
N GLU A 713 -52.27 21.05 -27.94
CA GLU A 713 -53.21 20.90 -29.04
C GLU A 713 -53.15 21.98 -30.16
N ALA A 714 -53.31 21.55 -31.40
CA ALA A 714 -54.25 22.14 -32.34
C ALA A 714 -54.39 21.29 -33.61
N GLY A 715 -55.54 20.75 -33.85
CA GLY A 715 -56.42 20.94 -35.00
C GLY A 715 -56.13 20.16 -36.30
N ARG A 716 -57.01 19.29 -36.54
CA ARG A 716 -57.59 18.66 -37.73
C ARG A 716 -57.12 17.28 -38.10
#